data_713cdac71d1cc144e63173adfd5b12ac
#
_entry.id   713cdac71d1cc144e63173adfd5b12ac
#
_cell.length_a   1.000
_cell.length_b   1.000
_cell.length_c   1.000
_cell.angle_alpha   90.00
_cell.angle_beta   90.00
_cell.angle_gamma   90.00
#
_symmetry.space_group_name_H-M   'P 1'
#
loop_
_entity.id
_entity.type
_entity.pdbx_description
1 polymer ?
#
loop_
_entity_poly.entity_id
_entity_poly.type
_entity_poly.pdbx_seq_one_letter_code
_entity_poly.pdbx_strand_id
1 'polypeptide(L)'
;MRVAGGAVLLPLLLLAARAGAQQYDLRTFSLEQGLPSAAVNAICEDADGFLWLATDQGLARSQGSRFEAFDEQEGAPATEATALLPTVASDGQGRLLTGFRTGALAWWSKGRFQSITTEPTLPPHAIRTILAGSGNTVVIGTRGGGVWQVDTVTNTATAMSAGLNSMRVNGLASYGSGFLAATDSGLFRYAGDRWTMVNTAQIAKGTRALCLFTDSAGVVVGTDHGYLELDRQFRPLPLVDRVAGLQPLALPHPVVLSVLRASPSDLWLGTPAGLVHLTRENGTPKLTSIKEANGLGHDLVRCLHRDRSGGIWAGTGFGGVSKFTSDAFVYITEKDGLGSRIVSAIHRTADGLLWIGTQGGGISHFDGTRIRHYEREDGLPSLFITCLGEDAEGFLLAGTSMHGLHRNRNGRFEPVWAAGDREAQRVNDVATLADGTIVIASGSGVHWVKGTKTAGTSLVGRSANALLVAEDSLWCATDSGLFVVPLAQKSEFERIDEVPPFAINAIARDSKGNLWLGTATQGLLRLRGSKVDVYGREAGLESLAVMYVQLDAFENLWLGTRQGIHQVELDVMQEQVLSIRAFGPEDGFIGLESLRGASMLDGDSSLWFGTVRGATRFDAQQVVDDTQEPLVHLTDLQLFYERPDWSPWCAGLSRNGFPSDLHLPHDKNHLTFSFTGISLAYPEKVRYRWILEGYDPDWSPITATQRVTYSNIPPGDYTFKVMARNASGIWNEKPVTYTFTIAPPFWRTTSFLAGGGLTLLLGFGGFVRLRERNQRRERERLERMVKIRTSQLAEEKERSDDLLRNILPASTAEELKQKGTAEAHRYESCTVLFSDFKGFTGFSSLMDSDTLVSELDHYFRLFDEACDRHGLEKIKTIGDAYMCAAGIPEPKATHARDAVLMGLAMIEAVERSNADRRSRGMTEWPVRIGIHTGPVVAGVVGRKKFAYDIWGDTVNLASRMESHSEAGKLNISGATYAQVMDLVHVQPRGPIKVKGKGELHMYFVTGLKESAVLS
;
A
#
# COMPACT_ATOMS: atom_id res chain seq x y z
N MET A 1 60.18 -54.37 14.03
CA MET A 1 58.75 -54.65 14.02
C MET A 1 58.00 -53.30 14.01
N ARG A 2 57.42 -52.96 12.87
CA ARG A 2 56.68 -51.71 12.67
C ARG A 2 55.19 -51.96 12.99
N VAL A 3 54.60 -51.15 13.85
CA VAL A 3 53.16 -51.13 14.07
C VAL A 3 52.66 -49.85 13.44
N ALA A 4 51.83 -49.99 12.42
CA ALA A 4 51.15 -48.90 11.74
C ALA A 4 49.94 -48.51 12.55
N GLY A 5 49.90 -47.19 12.94
CA GLY A 5 48.69 -46.60 13.55
C GLY A 5 47.88 -45.94 12.42
N GLY A 6 46.75 -46.52 12.11
CA GLY A 6 45.75 -45.95 11.22
C GLY A 6 44.96 -44.86 11.95
N ALA A 7 45.14 -43.61 11.53
CA ALA A 7 44.25 -42.52 11.96
C ALA A 7 42.94 -42.61 11.20
N VAL A 8 41.86 -42.96 11.89
CA VAL A 8 40.49 -42.83 11.41
C VAL A 8 40.08 -41.34 11.55
N LEU A 9 40.10 -40.62 10.45
CA LEU A 9 39.48 -39.30 10.34
C LEU A 9 37.93 -39.49 10.36
N LEU A 10 37.32 -39.24 11.49
CA LEU A 10 35.88 -39.01 11.57
C LEU A 10 35.58 -37.66 10.89
N PRO A 11 34.68 -37.62 9.88
CA PRO A 11 34.22 -36.35 9.41
C PRO A 11 33.28 -35.77 10.49
N LEU A 12 33.67 -34.66 11.14
CA LEU A 12 32.78 -33.77 11.84
C LEU A 12 31.71 -33.26 10.85
N LEU A 13 30.55 -33.91 10.81
CA LEU A 13 29.36 -33.36 10.24
C LEU A 13 28.91 -32.18 11.15
N LEU A 14 29.32 -30.96 10.77
CA LEU A 14 28.67 -29.74 11.20
C LEU A 14 27.20 -29.80 10.71
N LEU A 15 26.29 -30.23 11.55
CA LEU A 15 24.87 -29.96 11.40
C LEU A 15 24.66 -28.47 11.68
N ALA A 16 24.96 -27.62 10.68
CA ALA A 16 24.45 -26.28 10.65
C ALA A 16 22.92 -26.37 10.65
N ALA A 17 22.25 -25.71 11.58
CA ALA A 17 20.84 -25.49 11.53
C ALA A 17 20.53 -24.90 10.14
N ARG A 18 19.86 -25.69 9.29
CA ARG A 18 19.58 -25.32 7.90
C ARG A 18 18.49 -24.29 7.92
N ALA A 19 18.79 -23.06 7.54
CA ALA A 19 17.78 -22.12 7.09
C ALA A 19 17.07 -22.81 5.91
N GLY A 20 15.81 -23.09 6.02
CA GLY A 20 15.02 -23.59 4.90
C GLY A 20 15.07 -22.57 3.76
N ALA A 21 15.09 -23.06 2.53
CA ALA A 21 14.98 -22.21 1.33
C ALA A 21 13.54 -21.74 1.18
N GLN A 22 13.09 -20.84 2.05
CA GLN A 22 11.73 -20.30 2.06
C GLN A 22 11.74 -18.89 2.67
N GLN A 23 10.95 -17.99 2.09
CA GLN A 23 10.70 -16.66 2.63
C GLN A 23 9.30 -16.61 3.25
N TYR A 24 9.17 -15.85 4.34
CA TYR A 24 7.92 -15.66 5.06
C TYR A 24 7.33 -14.29 4.79
N ASP A 25 6.01 -14.14 4.95
CA ASP A 25 5.36 -12.83 4.91
C ASP A 25 5.66 -12.04 6.19
N LEU A 26 6.76 -11.32 6.14
CA LEU A 26 7.22 -10.44 7.22
C LEU A 26 7.14 -9.00 6.73
N ARG A 27 6.25 -8.23 7.35
CA ARG A 27 6.18 -6.78 7.12
C ARG A 27 7.21 -6.08 7.97
N THR A 28 8.18 -5.47 7.33
CA THR A 28 9.20 -4.70 8.02
C THR A 28 8.91 -3.21 7.91
N PHE A 29 8.92 -2.54 9.05
CA PHE A 29 8.79 -1.10 9.19
C PHE A 29 10.14 -0.53 9.62
N SER A 30 10.62 0.46 8.87
CA SER A 30 11.92 1.09 9.04
C SER A 30 11.82 2.61 9.04
N LEU A 31 12.91 3.30 8.78
CA LEU A 31 12.96 4.76 8.63
C LEU A 31 12.00 5.29 7.57
N GLU A 32 11.79 4.53 6.48
CA GLU A 32 10.89 4.91 5.39
C GLU A 32 9.42 4.97 5.84
N GLN A 33 9.05 4.15 6.83
CA GLN A 33 7.72 4.14 7.40
C GLN A 33 7.58 5.05 8.61
N GLY A 34 8.58 5.90 8.90
CA GLY A 34 8.54 6.94 9.92
C GLY A 34 9.15 6.55 11.28
N LEU A 35 9.92 5.46 11.37
CA LEU A 35 10.67 5.17 12.59
C LEU A 35 11.82 6.18 12.75
N PRO A 36 12.07 6.70 13.97
CA PRO A 36 13.19 7.61 14.20
C PRO A 36 14.55 6.88 14.17
N SER A 37 14.56 5.56 14.42
CA SER A 37 15.76 4.72 14.34
C SER A 37 15.41 3.29 13.95
N ALA A 38 16.29 2.64 13.23
CA ALA A 38 16.17 1.22 12.88
C ALA A 38 16.49 0.27 14.05
N ALA A 39 16.95 0.78 15.19
CA ALA A 39 17.23 0.01 16.39
C ALA A 39 16.04 0.08 17.36
N VAL A 40 15.32 -1.02 17.51
CA VAL A 40 14.13 -1.13 18.37
C VAL A 40 14.49 -1.89 19.66
N ASN A 41 14.26 -1.25 20.82
CA ASN A 41 14.62 -1.78 22.13
C ASN A 41 13.45 -2.40 22.90
N ALA A 42 12.24 -1.85 22.74
CA ALA A 42 11.03 -2.36 23.37
C ALA A 42 9.81 -2.07 22.51
N ILE A 43 8.80 -2.90 22.64
CA ILE A 43 7.51 -2.80 21.96
C ILE A 43 6.42 -3.00 22.99
N CYS A 44 5.37 -2.18 22.94
CA CYS A 44 4.16 -2.42 23.69
C CYS A 44 2.94 -1.86 22.98
N GLU A 45 1.76 -2.34 23.34
CA GLU A 45 0.48 -1.82 22.89
C GLU A 45 -0.20 -1.09 24.05
N ASP A 46 -0.68 0.14 23.83
CA ASP A 46 -1.37 0.90 24.86
C ASP A 46 -2.86 0.54 24.95
N ALA A 47 -3.55 1.14 25.92
CA ALA A 47 -4.98 0.89 26.14
C ALA A 47 -5.88 1.35 24.97
N ASP A 48 -5.40 2.33 24.19
CA ASP A 48 -6.08 2.86 23.01
C ASP A 48 -5.78 2.02 21.75
N GLY A 49 -4.91 0.99 21.86
CA GLY A 49 -4.54 0.08 20.80
C GLY A 49 -3.39 0.54 19.92
N PHE A 50 -2.78 1.67 20.23
CA PHE A 50 -1.58 2.10 19.52
C PHE A 50 -0.38 1.24 19.92
N LEU A 51 0.34 0.78 18.93
CA LEU A 51 1.63 0.15 19.13
C LEU A 51 2.71 1.22 19.30
N TRP A 52 3.46 1.11 20.39
CA TRP A 52 4.58 1.99 20.70
C TRP A 52 5.90 1.26 20.61
N LEU A 53 6.89 1.91 20.04
CA LEU A 53 8.26 1.40 19.89
C LEU A 53 9.23 2.34 20.63
N ALA A 54 10.08 1.77 21.48
CA ALA A 54 11.22 2.46 22.02
C ALA A 54 12.43 2.23 21.13
N THR A 55 13.07 3.29 20.67
CA THR A 55 14.20 3.23 19.75
C THR A 55 15.44 3.97 20.29
N ASP A 56 16.58 3.79 19.62
CA ASP A 56 17.81 4.49 19.98
C ASP A 56 17.75 6.02 19.74
N GLN A 57 16.74 6.52 18.99
CA GLN A 57 16.58 7.93 18.64
C GLN A 57 15.16 8.46 18.91
N GLY A 58 14.53 8.02 19.99
CA GLY A 58 13.19 8.46 20.34
C GLY A 58 12.18 7.33 20.40
N LEU A 59 10.93 7.73 20.41
CA LEU A 59 9.78 6.84 20.46
C LEU A 59 9.02 6.91 19.14
N ALA A 60 8.34 5.84 18.81
CA ALA A 60 7.45 5.82 17.66
C ALA A 60 6.08 5.23 18.05
N ARG A 61 5.01 5.79 17.52
CA ARG A 61 3.64 5.33 17.72
C ARG A 61 3.02 4.94 16.37
N SER A 62 2.36 3.80 16.30
CA SER A 62 1.68 3.37 15.08
C SER A 62 0.52 4.30 14.71
N GLN A 63 0.42 4.64 13.43
CA GLN A 63 -0.72 5.32 12.82
C GLN A 63 -1.19 4.54 11.58
N GLY A 64 -1.72 3.33 11.80
CA GLY A 64 -2.04 2.42 10.71
C GLY A 64 -0.79 1.83 10.07
N SER A 65 -0.51 2.17 8.82
CA SER A 65 0.64 1.66 8.04
C SER A 65 1.95 2.43 8.24
N ARG A 66 1.94 3.49 9.06
CA ARG A 66 3.10 4.34 9.36
C ARG A 66 3.28 4.55 10.84
N PHE A 67 4.44 5.08 11.20
CA PHE A 67 4.76 5.48 12.56
C PHE A 67 4.95 7.00 12.63
N GLU A 68 4.48 7.59 13.72
CA GLU A 68 4.74 8.95 14.14
C GLU A 68 5.87 8.92 15.14
N ALA A 69 6.94 9.67 14.87
CA ALA A 69 8.10 9.77 15.77
C ALA A 69 7.88 10.83 16.83
N PHE A 70 8.42 10.60 18.02
CA PHE A 70 8.42 11.53 19.15
C PHE A 70 9.82 11.63 19.73
N ASP A 71 10.32 12.85 19.84
CA ASP A 71 11.65 13.16 20.33
C ASP A 71 11.61 14.19 21.51
N GLU A 72 12.70 14.88 21.71
CA GLU A 72 12.82 15.89 22.77
C GLU A 72 11.90 17.11 22.55
N GLN A 73 11.46 17.38 21.32
CA GLN A 73 10.54 18.50 21.01
C GLN A 73 9.14 18.22 21.57
N GLU A 74 8.73 16.96 21.60
CA GLU A 74 7.50 16.50 22.24
C GLU A 74 7.66 16.25 23.74
N GLY A 75 8.82 16.62 24.31
CA GLY A 75 9.10 16.57 25.74
C GLY A 75 9.71 15.27 26.26
N ALA A 76 10.23 14.41 25.39
CA ALA A 76 10.98 13.25 25.83
C ALA A 76 12.26 13.70 26.60
N PRO A 77 12.59 13.12 27.78
CA PRO A 77 13.73 13.56 28.59
C PRO A 77 15.09 13.14 28.04
N ALA A 78 15.12 12.27 27.02
CA ALA A 78 16.33 11.81 26.36
C ALA A 78 15.96 11.12 25.03
N THR A 79 16.91 11.00 24.11
CA THR A 79 16.69 10.37 22.79
C THR A 79 16.56 8.85 22.87
N GLU A 80 17.45 8.17 23.62
CA GLU A 80 17.47 6.69 23.63
C GLU A 80 16.46 6.12 24.63
N ALA A 81 15.29 5.71 24.12
CA ALA A 81 14.26 5.01 24.89
C ALA A 81 14.57 3.50 24.95
N THR A 82 14.49 2.91 26.14
CA THR A 82 14.95 1.53 26.39
C THR A 82 13.88 0.60 26.95
N ALA A 83 12.81 1.14 27.54
CA ALA A 83 11.73 0.36 28.13
C ALA A 83 10.38 1.08 28.00
N LEU A 84 9.32 0.31 27.84
CA LEU A 84 7.93 0.78 27.74
C LEU A 84 7.03 -0.04 28.64
N LEU A 85 6.05 0.60 29.26
CA LEU A 85 4.99 -0.05 30.02
C LEU A 85 3.67 0.71 29.80
N PRO A 86 2.65 0.11 29.18
CA PRO A 86 1.30 0.62 29.22
C PRO A 86 0.72 0.40 30.64
N THR A 87 0.26 1.48 31.29
CA THR A 87 -0.35 1.41 32.61
C THR A 87 -1.76 1.97 32.59
N VAL A 88 -2.61 1.47 33.47
CA VAL A 88 -3.89 2.12 33.79
C VAL A 88 -3.69 2.88 35.09
N ALA A 89 -3.78 4.20 35.02
CA ALA A 89 -3.70 5.04 36.24
C ALA A 89 -4.93 4.85 37.12
N SER A 90 -4.84 5.29 38.39
CA SER A 90 -5.94 5.20 39.35
C SER A 90 -7.21 5.97 38.97
N ASP A 91 -7.10 6.88 37.99
CA ASP A 91 -8.22 7.63 37.39
C ASP A 91 -8.94 6.84 36.25
N GLY A 92 -8.55 5.59 36.02
CA GLY A 92 -9.06 4.75 34.93
C GLY A 92 -8.52 5.09 33.53
N GLN A 93 -7.64 6.10 33.44
CA GLN A 93 -7.02 6.47 32.17
C GLN A 93 -5.72 5.70 31.95
N GLY A 94 -5.61 4.98 30.85
CA GLY A 94 -4.38 4.31 30.45
C GLY A 94 -3.28 5.36 30.18
N ARG A 95 -2.06 5.13 30.65
CA ARG A 95 -0.88 5.97 30.41
C ARG A 95 0.25 5.12 29.90
N LEU A 96 1.12 5.68 29.05
CA LEU A 96 2.35 5.03 28.63
C LEU A 96 3.51 5.56 29.47
N LEU A 97 4.21 4.66 30.14
CA LEU A 97 5.42 4.97 30.90
C LEU A 97 6.64 4.53 30.09
N THR A 98 7.63 5.39 29.99
CA THR A 98 8.84 5.18 29.18
C THR A 98 10.08 5.34 30.03
N GLY A 99 10.99 4.38 29.96
CA GLY A 99 12.31 4.42 30.58
C GLY A 99 13.41 4.67 29.54
N PHE A 100 14.41 5.45 29.91
CA PHE A 100 15.49 5.89 29.05
C PHE A 100 16.85 5.36 29.50
N ARG A 101 17.83 5.40 28.58
CA ARG A 101 19.22 4.97 28.83
C ARG A 101 19.89 5.78 29.93
N THR A 102 19.51 7.04 30.08
CA THR A 102 20.01 7.95 31.13
C THR A 102 19.52 7.63 32.54
N GLY A 103 18.56 6.73 32.68
CA GLY A 103 17.85 6.47 33.94
C GLY A 103 16.63 7.37 34.13
N ALA A 104 16.34 8.25 33.18
CA ALA A 104 15.15 9.09 33.21
C ALA A 104 13.88 8.24 32.98
N LEU A 105 12.77 8.71 33.54
CA LEU A 105 11.45 8.15 33.47
C LEU A 105 10.47 9.23 33.01
N ALA A 106 9.59 8.92 32.05
CA ALA A 106 8.57 9.86 31.63
C ALA A 106 7.28 9.12 31.27
N TRP A 107 6.17 9.81 31.32
CA TRP A 107 4.91 9.30 30.79
C TRP A 107 4.31 10.19 29.73
N TRP A 108 3.54 9.56 28.83
CA TRP A 108 2.75 10.22 27.83
C TRP A 108 1.46 10.75 28.43
N SER A 109 1.22 12.05 28.32
CA SER A 109 0.00 12.72 28.76
C SER A 109 -0.26 14.00 27.98
N LYS A 110 -1.50 14.23 27.56
CA LYS A 110 -1.93 15.45 26.85
C LYS A 110 -1.12 15.77 25.60
N GLY A 111 -0.78 14.73 24.81
CA GLY A 111 -0.07 14.89 23.54
C GLY A 111 1.44 15.15 23.67
N ARG A 112 2.03 15.00 24.86
CA ARG A 112 3.49 15.15 25.09
C ARG A 112 4.01 14.28 26.21
N PHE A 113 5.32 14.10 26.25
CA PHE A 113 6.00 13.42 27.34
C PHE A 113 6.21 14.36 28.51
N GLN A 114 6.01 13.86 29.74
CA GLN A 114 6.25 14.54 30.99
C GLN A 114 7.25 13.74 31.80
N SER A 115 8.41 14.35 32.12
CA SER A 115 9.43 13.72 32.94
C SER A 115 8.94 13.52 34.35
N ILE A 116 9.28 12.37 34.95
CA ILE A 116 9.05 12.04 36.36
C ILE A 116 10.35 12.27 37.12
N THR A 117 10.36 13.27 37.95
CA THR A 117 11.48 13.53 38.90
C THR A 117 11.14 12.87 40.22
N THR A 118 11.93 11.88 40.65
CA THR A 118 11.67 11.10 41.85
C THR A 118 12.55 11.58 43.01
N GLU A 119 12.06 11.37 44.25
CA GLU A 119 12.83 11.55 45.49
C GLU A 119 12.88 10.22 46.28
N PRO A 120 14.09 9.64 46.51
CA PRO A 120 15.37 10.05 45.94
C PRO A 120 15.42 9.89 44.40
N THR A 121 16.33 10.61 43.75
CA THR A 121 16.54 10.53 42.32
C THR A 121 16.94 9.10 41.92
N LEU A 122 16.36 8.58 40.84
CA LEU A 122 16.75 7.28 40.26
C LEU A 122 18.24 7.31 39.83
N PRO A 123 18.95 6.19 39.97
CA PRO A 123 20.36 6.15 39.54
C PRO A 123 20.47 6.36 38.02
N PRO A 124 21.54 7.03 37.53
CA PRO A 124 21.74 7.31 36.08
C PRO A 124 22.17 6.05 35.29
N HIS A 125 21.39 5.02 35.41
CA HIS A 125 21.58 3.73 34.71
C HIS A 125 20.40 3.41 33.85
N ALA A 126 20.67 2.93 32.63
CA ALA A 126 19.62 2.55 31.65
C ALA A 126 18.51 1.72 32.30
N ILE A 127 17.28 2.17 32.15
CA ILE A 127 16.08 1.44 32.56
C ILE A 127 15.83 0.36 31.50
N ARG A 128 15.98 -0.90 31.87
CA ARG A 128 15.84 -2.05 30.94
C ARG A 128 14.44 -2.63 30.91
N THR A 129 13.73 -2.52 32.00
CA THR A 129 12.40 -3.11 32.16
C THR A 129 11.60 -2.30 33.17
N ILE A 130 10.33 -2.16 32.91
CA ILE A 130 9.36 -1.53 33.79
C ILE A 130 8.20 -2.50 33.95
N LEU A 131 7.73 -2.68 35.16
CA LEU A 131 6.64 -3.60 35.51
C LEU A 131 5.63 -2.87 36.40
N ALA A 132 4.34 -3.10 36.16
CA ALA A 132 3.29 -2.62 37.04
C ALA A 132 3.41 -3.25 38.43
N GLY A 133 3.43 -2.46 39.47
CA GLY A 133 3.35 -2.87 40.88
C GLY A 133 1.92 -2.86 41.38
N SER A 134 1.75 -2.80 42.74
CA SER A 134 0.44 -2.66 43.36
C SER A 134 0.01 -1.19 43.42
N GLY A 135 -1.25 -0.89 43.13
CA GLY A 135 -1.79 0.48 43.17
C GLY A 135 -1.12 1.39 42.12
N ASN A 136 -0.58 2.53 42.58
CA ASN A 136 0.07 3.51 41.70
C ASN A 136 1.59 3.29 41.57
N THR A 137 2.11 2.13 41.98
CA THR A 137 3.55 1.87 41.94
C THR A 137 3.97 1.14 40.69
N VAL A 138 5.19 1.40 40.22
CA VAL A 138 5.88 0.65 39.17
C VAL A 138 7.22 0.13 39.69
N VAL A 139 7.62 -1.04 39.23
CA VAL A 139 8.90 -1.64 39.56
C VAL A 139 9.83 -1.53 38.35
N ILE A 140 10.99 -0.97 38.54
CA ILE A 140 11.98 -0.63 37.53
C ILE A 140 13.22 -1.48 37.70
N GLY A 141 13.66 -2.16 36.65
CA GLY A 141 14.94 -2.85 36.57
C GLY A 141 15.95 -2.05 35.75
N THR A 142 17.13 -1.84 36.31
CA THR A 142 18.18 -1.00 35.71
C THR A 142 19.42 -1.80 35.35
N ARG A 143 20.22 -1.29 34.40
CA ARG A 143 21.49 -1.89 33.97
C ARG A 143 22.68 -1.46 34.88
N GLY A 144 22.54 -1.64 36.18
CA GLY A 144 23.62 -1.31 37.14
C GLY A 144 23.19 -0.69 38.44
N GLY A 145 21.96 -0.19 38.52
CA GLY A 145 21.38 0.41 39.73
C GLY A 145 20.41 -0.51 40.50
N GLY A 146 20.28 -1.80 40.08
CA GLY A 146 19.37 -2.78 40.71
C GLY A 146 17.91 -2.56 40.38
N VAL A 147 17.02 -2.94 41.32
CA VAL A 147 15.57 -2.80 41.21
C VAL A 147 15.08 -1.65 42.08
N TRP A 148 14.16 -0.87 41.54
CA TRP A 148 13.54 0.26 42.24
C TRP A 148 12.02 0.19 42.12
N GLN A 149 11.33 0.57 43.19
CA GLN A 149 9.88 0.82 43.16
C GLN A 149 9.66 2.33 43.14
N VAL A 150 8.81 2.80 42.24
CA VAL A 150 8.43 4.21 42.09
C VAL A 150 6.94 4.34 42.30
N ASP A 151 6.51 5.18 43.23
CA ASP A 151 5.12 5.62 43.30
C ASP A 151 4.95 6.80 42.35
N THR A 152 4.08 6.61 41.32
CA THR A 152 3.88 7.57 40.23
C THR A 152 2.98 8.76 40.62
N VAL A 153 2.37 8.75 41.82
CA VAL A 153 1.55 9.86 42.33
C VAL A 153 2.39 10.75 43.26
N THR A 154 3.12 10.12 44.16
CA THR A 154 3.98 10.85 45.13
C THR A 154 5.36 11.13 44.57
N ASN A 155 5.73 10.51 43.43
CA ASN A 155 7.08 10.56 42.86
C ASN A 155 8.17 10.07 43.80
N THR A 156 7.86 9.17 44.72
CA THR A 156 8.84 8.60 45.64
C THR A 156 9.46 7.33 45.05
N ALA A 157 10.79 7.20 45.16
CA ALA A 157 11.51 6.04 44.71
C ALA A 157 12.11 5.27 45.90
N THR A 158 11.93 3.95 45.92
CA THR A 158 12.47 3.08 46.96
C THR A 158 13.31 1.98 46.34
N ALA A 159 14.54 1.80 46.83
CA ALA A 159 15.41 0.74 46.35
C ALA A 159 14.91 -0.64 46.85
N MET A 160 14.76 -1.59 45.93
CA MET A 160 14.31 -2.95 46.22
C MET A 160 15.41 -3.99 45.92
N SER A 161 16.67 -3.65 46.10
CA SER A 161 17.78 -4.52 45.66
C SER A 161 18.31 -5.47 46.75
N ALA A 162 17.67 -5.52 47.93
CA ALA A 162 18.09 -6.40 49.01
C ALA A 162 18.05 -7.88 48.63
N GLY A 163 19.20 -8.56 48.67
CA GLY A 163 19.35 -9.97 48.30
C GLY A 163 19.66 -10.24 46.82
N LEU A 164 19.76 -9.20 45.96
CA LEU A 164 20.28 -9.38 44.59
C LEU A 164 21.80 -9.49 44.62
N ASN A 165 22.33 -10.51 43.90
CA ASN A 165 23.77 -10.69 43.74
C ASN A 165 24.34 -9.91 42.54
N SER A 166 23.44 -9.36 41.69
CA SER A 166 23.79 -8.52 40.53
C SER A 166 22.88 -7.31 40.47
N MET A 167 23.48 -6.14 40.30
CA MET A 167 22.75 -4.88 40.09
C MET A 167 22.34 -4.67 38.61
N ARG A 168 22.69 -5.61 37.72
CA ARG A 168 22.26 -5.61 36.31
C ARG A 168 21.00 -6.44 36.18
N VAL A 169 19.88 -5.77 36.02
CA VAL A 169 18.56 -6.38 35.82
C VAL A 169 18.20 -6.29 34.35
N ASN A 170 17.98 -7.43 33.72
CA ASN A 170 17.70 -7.56 32.29
C ASN A 170 16.20 -7.67 32.00
N GLY A 171 15.41 -8.23 32.89
CA GLY A 171 13.96 -8.40 32.75
C GLY A 171 13.29 -8.52 34.11
N LEU A 172 12.05 -8.07 34.22
CA LEU A 172 11.15 -8.23 35.37
C LEU A 172 9.82 -8.83 34.89
N ALA A 173 9.20 -9.65 35.72
CA ALA A 173 7.84 -10.14 35.49
C ALA A 173 7.11 -10.32 36.83
N SER A 174 5.78 -10.20 36.81
CA SER A 174 4.91 -10.50 37.94
C SER A 174 4.86 -12.01 38.16
N TYR A 175 4.89 -12.44 39.43
CA TYR A 175 4.83 -13.84 39.78
C TYR A 175 4.14 -14.05 41.14
N GLY A 176 2.91 -14.58 41.12
CA GLY A 176 2.07 -14.66 42.31
C GLY A 176 1.80 -13.27 42.89
N SER A 177 2.11 -13.09 44.18
CA SER A 177 2.05 -11.78 44.87
C SER A 177 3.37 -11.00 44.82
N GLY A 178 4.40 -11.48 44.15
CA GLY A 178 5.72 -10.86 44.08
C GLY A 178 6.22 -10.74 42.63
N PHE A 179 7.54 -10.72 42.48
CA PHE A 179 8.20 -10.47 41.20
C PHE A 179 9.31 -11.47 40.92
N LEU A 180 9.63 -11.66 39.65
CA LEU A 180 10.84 -12.31 39.17
C LEU A 180 11.76 -11.30 38.50
N ALA A 181 13.06 -11.48 38.69
CA ALA A 181 14.10 -10.69 38.02
C ALA A 181 15.10 -11.61 37.30
N ALA A 182 15.25 -11.39 36.00
CA ALA A 182 16.36 -11.92 35.20
C ALA A 182 17.57 -11.02 35.35
N THR A 183 18.71 -11.56 35.79
CA THR A 183 19.92 -10.79 36.06
C THR A 183 21.17 -11.46 35.46
N ASP A 184 22.29 -10.75 35.43
CA ASP A 184 23.58 -11.30 35.03
C ASP A 184 24.08 -12.43 35.95
N SER A 185 23.47 -12.61 37.14
CA SER A 185 23.77 -13.68 38.08
C SER A 185 22.72 -14.79 38.15
N GLY A 186 21.72 -14.79 37.27
CA GLY A 186 20.65 -15.78 37.19
C GLY A 186 19.26 -15.20 37.43
N LEU A 187 18.31 -16.10 37.76
CA LEU A 187 16.92 -15.77 38.03
C LEU A 187 16.70 -15.57 39.55
N PHE A 188 16.04 -14.50 39.91
CA PHE A 188 15.70 -14.18 41.30
C PHE A 188 14.19 -14.01 41.50
N ARG A 189 13.69 -14.41 42.66
CA ARG A 189 12.31 -14.22 43.08
C ARG A 189 12.26 -13.23 44.26
N TYR A 190 11.37 -12.26 44.16
CA TYR A 190 11.06 -11.32 45.26
C TYR A 190 9.86 -11.81 46.06
N ALA A 191 10.05 -12.02 47.36
CA ALA A 191 8.99 -12.39 48.27
C ALA A 191 9.45 -11.99 49.71
N GLY A 192 8.54 -11.41 50.51
CA GLY A 192 8.87 -11.02 51.88
C GLY A 192 10.01 -9.96 51.95
N ASP A 193 9.94 -8.97 51.09
CA ASP A 193 10.84 -7.82 50.99
C ASP A 193 12.32 -8.16 50.68
N ARG A 194 12.56 -9.32 50.12
CA ARG A 194 13.89 -9.78 49.73
C ARG A 194 13.91 -10.61 48.44
N TRP A 195 14.98 -10.44 47.67
CA TRP A 195 15.27 -11.31 46.55
C TRP A 195 15.98 -12.58 46.99
N THR A 196 15.52 -13.68 46.46
CA THR A 196 16.15 -15.01 46.67
C THR A 196 16.43 -15.62 45.29
N MET A 197 17.61 -16.20 45.13
CA MET A 197 18.00 -16.89 43.88
C MET A 197 17.13 -18.13 43.65
N VAL A 198 16.59 -18.27 42.47
CA VAL A 198 15.90 -19.49 42.05
C VAL A 198 16.95 -20.49 41.60
N ASN A 199 17.27 -21.45 42.51
CA ASN A 199 18.22 -22.51 42.20
C ASN A 199 17.50 -23.66 41.49
N THR A 200 17.85 -23.90 40.24
CA THR A 200 17.45 -25.12 39.51
C THR A 200 18.69 -25.86 39.03
N ALA A 201 18.61 -27.19 38.88
CA ALA A 201 19.71 -27.97 38.37
C ALA A 201 20.21 -27.55 36.96
N GLN A 202 19.40 -26.75 36.25
CA GLN A 202 19.65 -26.29 34.88
C GLN A 202 20.16 -24.85 34.83
N ILE A 203 19.92 -24.01 35.86
CA ILE A 203 20.58 -22.70 35.98
C ILE A 203 21.93 -22.94 36.67
N ALA A 204 22.93 -23.25 35.85
CA ALA A 204 24.30 -23.43 36.34
C ALA A 204 24.78 -22.14 36.99
N LYS A 205 25.64 -22.24 38.01
CA LYS A 205 26.26 -21.08 38.65
C LYS A 205 27.08 -20.34 37.60
N GLY A 206 26.66 -19.11 37.25
CA GLY A 206 27.29 -18.30 36.20
C GLY A 206 26.47 -18.10 34.93
N THR A 207 25.32 -18.78 34.77
CA THR A 207 24.38 -18.56 33.66
C THR A 207 23.71 -17.19 33.81
N ARG A 208 23.78 -16.36 32.77
CA ARG A 208 23.10 -15.06 32.76
C ARG A 208 21.65 -15.21 32.27
N ALA A 209 20.69 -14.76 33.10
CA ALA A 209 19.32 -14.63 32.66
C ALA A 209 19.16 -13.28 31.93
N LEU A 210 18.78 -13.31 30.66
CA LEU A 210 18.73 -12.13 29.78
C LEU A 210 17.31 -11.59 29.59
N CYS A 211 16.31 -12.47 29.60
CA CYS A 211 14.91 -12.13 29.50
C CYS A 211 14.04 -13.16 30.20
N LEU A 212 12.80 -12.83 30.46
CA LEU A 212 11.84 -13.76 31.05
C LEU A 212 10.41 -13.46 30.57
N PHE A 213 9.59 -14.48 30.53
CA PHE A 213 8.17 -14.43 30.25
C PHE A 213 7.42 -15.29 31.24
N THR A 214 6.27 -14.81 31.73
CA THR A 214 5.44 -15.53 32.71
C THR A 214 4.00 -15.62 32.25
N ASP A 215 3.40 -16.80 32.42
CA ASP A 215 1.98 -17.04 32.11
C ASP A 215 1.36 -18.03 33.10
N SER A 216 0.16 -18.53 32.75
CA SER A 216 -0.53 -19.55 33.54
C SER A 216 0.20 -20.91 33.55
N ALA A 217 1.04 -21.19 32.57
CA ALA A 217 1.79 -22.46 32.46
C ALA A 217 3.08 -22.43 33.30
N GLY A 218 3.70 -21.27 33.49
CA GLY A 218 4.94 -21.13 34.27
C GLY A 218 5.81 -19.99 33.85
N VAL A 219 7.11 -20.23 33.74
CA VAL A 219 8.13 -19.21 33.46
C VAL A 219 9.02 -19.69 32.31
N VAL A 220 9.24 -18.85 31.31
CA VAL A 220 10.29 -19.06 30.29
C VAL A 220 11.40 -18.07 30.54
N VAL A 221 12.63 -18.55 30.62
CA VAL A 221 13.83 -17.73 30.85
C VAL A 221 14.77 -17.88 29.67
N GLY A 222 15.06 -16.78 28.98
CA GLY A 222 16.13 -16.70 27.99
C GLY A 222 17.48 -16.45 28.65
N THR A 223 18.50 -17.17 28.23
CA THR A 223 19.84 -17.14 28.83
C THR A 223 20.92 -16.92 27.77
N ASP A 224 22.17 -16.80 28.18
CA ASP A 224 23.34 -16.81 27.29
C ASP A 224 23.72 -18.24 26.81
N HIS A 225 22.99 -19.29 27.24
CA HIS A 225 23.19 -20.70 26.88
C HIS A 225 21.89 -21.40 26.46
N GLY A 226 20.95 -20.68 25.85
CA GLY A 226 19.66 -21.20 25.42
C GLY A 226 18.51 -20.63 26.27
N TYR A 227 17.44 -21.40 26.37
CA TYR A 227 16.25 -21.03 27.15
C TYR A 227 15.85 -22.17 28.10
N LEU A 228 15.09 -21.83 29.12
CA LEU A 228 14.53 -22.74 30.10
C LEU A 228 13.04 -22.54 30.27
N GLU A 229 12.30 -23.63 30.28
CA GLU A 229 10.88 -23.63 30.67
C GLU A 229 10.73 -24.22 32.07
N LEU A 230 10.12 -23.49 32.97
CA LEU A 230 9.90 -23.84 34.36
C LEU A 230 8.40 -23.84 34.68
N ASP A 231 7.92 -24.83 35.43
CA ASP A 231 6.57 -24.79 35.96
C ASP A 231 6.41 -23.72 37.08
N ARG A 232 5.21 -23.60 37.64
CA ARG A 232 4.93 -22.66 38.72
C ARG A 232 5.67 -22.95 40.04
N GLN A 233 6.34 -24.08 40.18
CA GLN A 233 7.18 -24.45 41.32
C GLN A 233 8.68 -24.34 41.00
N PHE A 234 9.01 -23.73 39.85
CA PHE A 234 10.36 -23.60 39.29
C PHE A 234 11.02 -24.96 38.99
N ARG A 235 10.23 -26.02 38.81
CA ARG A 235 10.75 -27.30 38.34
C ARG A 235 10.88 -27.20 36.80
N PRO A 236 12.01 -27.65 36.27
CA PRO A 236 12.17 -27.68 34.84
C PRO A 236 11.07 -28.51 34.17
N LEU A 237 10.36 -27.90 33.23
CA LEU A 237 9.53 -28.66 32.33
C LEU A 237 10.46 -29.50 31.44
N PRO A 238 10.12 -30.75 31.13
CA PRO A 238 10.96 -31.50 30.22
C PRO A 238 11.04 -30.71 28.91
N LEU A 239 12.24 -30.26 28.61
CA LEU A 239 12.56 -29.78 27.28
C LEU A 239 12.13 -30.85 26.31
N VAL A 240 11.33 -30.54 25.33
CA VAL A 240 10.82 -31.43 24.29
C VAL A 240 11.96 -32.17 23.56
N ASP A 241 13.19 -31.70 23.69
CA ASP A 241 14.44 -32.25 23.19
C ASP A 241 14.86 -33.61 23.75
N ARG A 242 14.14 -34.14 24.73
CA ARG A 242 14.44 -35.46 25.35
C ARG A 242 13.37 -36.51 25.06
N VAL A 243 12.82 -36.55 23.87
CA VAL A 243 12.23 -37.76 23.34
C VAL A 243 13.40 -38.71 23.07
N ALA A 244 13.40 -39.84 23.75
CA ALA A 244 14.48 -40.84 23.64
C ALA A 244 14.75 -41.15 22.16
N GLY A 245 15.94 -40.73 21.66
CA GLY A 245 16.38 -41.03 20.30
C GLY A 245 16.44 -39.85 19.32
N LEU A 246 15.93 -38.65 19.66
CA LEU A 246 16.07 -37.47 18.84
C LEU A 246 17.22 -36.60 19.37
N GLN A 247 18.06 -36.06 18.43
CA GLN A 247 19.12 -35.11 18.79
C GLN A 247 18.48 -33.80 19.30
N PRO A 248 19.11 -33.10 20.27
CA PRO A 248 18.61 -31.80 20.74
C PRO A 248 18.47 -30.82 19.56
N LEU A 249 17.32 -30.14 19.47
CA LEU A 249 17.13 -29.07 18.52
C LEU A 249 18.15 -27.94 18.82
N ALA A 250 19.15 -27.80 17.97
CA ALA A 250 20.19 -26.79 18.13
C ALA A 250 19.61 -25.43 17.72
N LEU A 251 19.51 -24.49 18.67
CA LEU A 251 19.22 -23.11 18.35
C LEU A 251 20.30 -22.53 17.42
N PRO A 252 19.93 -21.62 16.49
CA PRO A 252 20.89 -20.98 15.58
C PRO A 252 21.93 -20.13 16.32
N HIS A 253 21.63 -19.71 17.54
CA HIS A 253 22.55 -19.02 18.45
C HIS A 253 22.20 -19.35 19.92
N PRO A 254 23.21 -19.57 20.79
CA PRO A 254 22.95 -19.93 22.18
C PRO A 254 22.36 -18.79 23.02
N VAL A 255 22.57 -17.54 22.65
CA VAL A 255 22.05 -16.39 23.38
C VAL A 255 20.61 -16.11 23.01
N VAL A 256 19.70 -16.08 23.98
CA VAL A 256 18.29 -15.70 23.82
C VAL A 256 18.04 -14.35 24.49
N LEU A 257 17.75 -13.35 23.65
CA LEU A 257 17.59 -11.94 24.08
C LEU A 257 16.15 -11.60 24.47
N SER A 258 15.17 -12.26 23.86
CA SER A 258 13.74 -12.09 24.15
C SER A 258 13.00 -13.39 23.99
N VAL A 259 11.94 -13.56 24.78
CA VAL A 259 11.07 -14.73 24.77
C VAL A 259 9.61 -14.30 24.79
N LEU A 260 8.78 -15.01 24.05
CA LEU A 260 7.34 -14.80 24.00
C LEU A 260 6.64 -16.14 23.77
N ARG A 261 5.72 -16.52 24.67
CA ARG A 261 4.86 -17.69 24.45
C ARG A 261 3.50 -17.21 23.93
N ALA A 262 3.20 -17.57 22.68
CA ALA A 262 1.93 -17.24 22.05
C ALA A 262 0.80 -18.19 22.43
N SER A 263 1.14 -19.51 22.63
CA SER A 263 0.26 -20.54 23.16
C SER A 263 1.10 -21.61 23.89
N PRO A 264 0.50 -22.59 24.59
CA PRO A 264 1.27 -23.65 25.23
C PRO A 264 2.15 -24.47 24.29
N SER A 265 1.82 -24.50 23.00
CA SER A 265 2.56 -25.21 21.96
C SER A 265 3.35 -24.28 21.02
N ASP A 266 3.38 -22.98 21.30
CA ASP A 266 3.89 -21.96 20.38
C ASP A 266 4.79 -20.97 21.15
N LEU A 267 6.11 -21.06 20.94
CA LEU A 267 7.13 -20.28 21.62
C LEU A 267 8.02 -19.55 20.60
N TRP A 268 8.21 -18.27 20.82
CA TRP A 268 9.05 -17.39 20.01
C TRP A 268 10.28 -16.94 20.80
N LEU A 269 11.46 -17.01 20.16
CA LEU A 269 12.73 -16.63 20.76
C LEU A 269 13.45 -15.63 19.86
N GLY A 270 13.82 -14.50 20.41
CA GLY A 270 14.68 -13.52 19.73
C GLY A 270 16.14 -13.80 20.04
N THR A 271 16.95 -13.97 19.01
CA THR A 271 18.39 -14.27 19.13
C THR A 271 19.25 -13.29 18.34
N PRO A 272 20.59 -13.26 18.54
CA PRO A 272 21.49 -12.51 17.67
C PRO A 272 21.58 -13.03 16.22
N ALA A 273 21.06 -14.23 15.94
CA ALA A 273 21.13 -14.89 14.64
C ALA A 273 19.76 -15.23 14.05
N GLY A 274 18.76 -14.41 14.36
CA GLY A 274 17.39 -14.49 13.83
C GLY A 274 16.32 -14.70 14.89
N LEU A 275 15.10 -14.72 14.41
CA LEU A 275 13.89 -15.06 15.13
C LEU A 275 13.66 -16.57 15.05
N VAL A 276 13.42 -17.21 16.18
CA VAL A 276 13.17 -18.64 16.26
C VAL A 276 11.73 -18.88 16.67
N HIS A 277 11.03 -19.67 15.89
CA HIS A 277 9.68 -20.12 16.13
C HIS A 277 9.68 -21.61 16.45
N LEU A 278 9.24 -21.97 17.64
CA LEU A 278 9.14 -23.35 18.14
C LEU A 278 7.67 -23.72 18.24
N THR A 279 7.24 -24.67 17.43
CA THR A 279 5.89 -25.24 17.45
C THR A 279 5.91 -26.73 17.80
N ARG A 280 4.75 -27.27 18.16
CA ARG A 280 4.55 -28.71 18.39
C ARG A 280 3.48 -29.23 17.44
N GLU A 281 3.90 -29.94 16.42
CA GLU A 281 3.00 -30.64 15.50
C GLU A 281 2.89 -32.11 15.92
N ASN A 282 1.71 -32.54 16.31
CA ASN A 282 1.46 -33.93 16.79
C ASN A 282 2.42 -34.39 17.91
N GLY A 283 2.80 -33.47 18.80
CA GLY A 283 3.75 -33.75 19.90
C GLY A 283 5.22 -33.73 19.49
N THR A 284 5.54 -33.55 18.20
CA THR A 284 6.91 -33.43 17.70
C THR A 284 7.30 -31.96 17.64
N PRO A 285 8.46 -31.56 18.23
CA PRO A 285 8.90 -30.17 18.16
C PRO A 285 9.42 -29.85 16.75
N LYS A 286 8.98 -28.75 16.22
CA LYS A 286 9.47 -28.15 14.97
C LYS A 286 10.11 -26.81 15.27
N LEU A 287 11.34 -26.63 14.81
CA LEU A 287 12.06 -25.36 14.91
C LEU A 287 12.15 -24.70 13.55
N THR A 288 11.61 -23.49 13.46
CA THR A 288 11.73 -22.64 12.29
C THR A 288 12.63 -21.45 12.65
N SER A 289 13.69 -21.24 11.88
CA SER A 289 14.58 -20.09 12.05
C SER A 289 14.33 -19.08 10.95
N ILE A 290 13.91 -17.88 11.33
CA ILE A 290 13.60 -16.77 10.43
C ILE A 290 14.72 -15.74 10.54
N LYS A 291 15.35 -15.43 9.42
CA LYS A 291 16.52 -14.55 9.31
C LYS A 291 16.25 -13.42 8.32
N GLU A 292 17.19 -12.50 8.18
CA GLU A 292 17.17 -11.47 7.15
C GLU A 292 17.02 -12.08 5.74
N ALA A 293 17.70 -13.20 5.48
CA ALA A 293 17.53 -13.95 4.23
C ALA A 293 16.11 -14.48 4.00
N ASN A 294 15.30 -14.64 5.05
CA ASN A 294 13.91 -15.11 4.99
C ASN A 294 12.88 -13.99 5.13
N GLY A 295 13.29 -12.71 5.06
CA GLY A 295 12.40 -11.55 5.11
C GLY A 295 12.41 -10.75 6.44
N LEU A 296 13.13 -11.21 7.47
CA LEU A 296 13.30 -10.45 8.71
C LEU A 296 14.12 -9.18 8.43
N GLY A 297 13.78 -8.06 9.06
CA GLY A 297 14.48 -6.80 8.84
C GLY A 297 15.98 -6.85 9.19
N HIS A 298 16.36 -7.64 10.21
CA HIS A 298 17.76 -7.89 10.61
C HIS A 298 17.85 -9.07 11.58
N ASP A 299 18.93 -9.83 11.55
CA ASP A 299 19.10 -11.05 12.36
C ASP A 299 19.16 -10.80 13.88
N LEU A 300 19.64 -9.65 14.33
CA LEU A 300 19.67 -9.32 15.77
C LEU A 300 18.27 -8.95 16.28
N VAL A 301 17.54 -9.90 16.86
CA VAL A 301 16.21 -9.68 17.46
C VAL A 301 16.34 -9.33 18.95
N ARG A 302 15.99 -8.09 19.33
CA ARG A 302 16.13 -7.56 20.68
C ARG A 302 14.91 -7.74 21.55
N CYS A 303 13.72 -7.58 21.00
CA CYS A 303 12.45 -7.64 21.72
C CYS A 303 11.35 -8.28 20.88
N LEU A 304 10.36 -8.87 21.57
CA LEU A 304 9.19 -9.50 20.99
C LEU A 304 7.94 -8.95 21.65
N HIS A 305 6.88 -8.81 20.87
CA HIS A 305 5.57 -8.45 21.37
C HIS A 305 4.49 -9.19 20.57
N ARG A 306 3.41 -9.59 21.24
CA ARG A 306 2.21 -10.12 20.60
C ARG A 306 1.12 -9.07 20.69
N ASP A 307 0.62 -8.61 19.53
CA ASP A 307 -0.47 -7.67 19.49
C ASP A 307 -1.83 -8.34 19.79
N ARG A 308 -2.87 -7.55 20.00
CA ARG A 308 -4.22 -8.04 20.28
C ARG A 308 -4.83 -8.87 19.16
N SER A 309 -4.39 -8.69 17.91
CA SER A 309 -4.82 -9.52 16.76
C SER A 309 -4.09 -10.86 16.69
N GLY A 310 -3.10 -11.08 17.55
CA GLY A 310 -2.28 -12.29 17.60
C GLY A 310 -0.99 -12.20 16.79
N GLY A 311 -0.75 -11.12 16.05
CA GLY A 311 0.47 -10.89 15.28
C GLY A 311 1.71 -10.75 16.17
N ILE A 312 2.82 -11.31 15.72
CA ILE A 312 4.10 -11.30 16.45
C ILE A 312 4.99 -10.19 15.90
N TRP A 313 5.39 -9.28 16.75
CA TRP A 313 6.28 -8.18 16.43
C TRP A 313 7.68 -8.45 16.95
N ALA A 314 8.67 -8.36 16.07
CA ALA A 314 10.08 -8.56 16.36
C ALA A 314 10.86 -7.26 16.15
N GLY A 315 11.28 -6.62 17.24
CA GLY A 315 12.15 -5.45 17.20
C GLY A 315 13.59 -5.86 17.00
N THR A 316 14.22 -5.31 15.96
CA THR A 316 15.57 -5.68 15.57
C THR A 316 16.62 -4.63 15.92
N GLY A 317 17.90 -5.02 15.84
CA GLY A 317 19.01 -4.12 16.18
C GLY A 317 19.29 -3.05 15.14
N PHE A 318 18.98 -3.28 13.85
CA PHE A 318 19.35 -2.38 12.76
C PHE A 318 18.37 -2.39 11.58
N GLY A 319 17.32 -3.22 11.60
CA GLY A 319 16.35 -3.38 10.51
C GLY A 319 14.95 -2.88 10.86
N GLY A 320 14.78 -2.13 11.94
CA GLY A 320 13.47 -1.67 12.39
C GLY A 320 12.69 -2.76 13.11
N VAL A 321 11.39 -2.79 12.90
CA VAL A 321 10.49 -3.80 13.47
C VAL A 321 9.85 -4.63 12.37
N SER A 322 9.88 -5.95 12.52
CA SER A 322 9.24 -6.88 11.60
C SER A 322 7.99 -7.48 12.27
N LYS A 323 6.90 -7.52 11.53
CA LYS A 323 5.66 -8.15 11.94
C LYS A 323 5.48 -9.47 11.22
N PHE A 324 5.27 -10.52 11.96
CA PHE A 324 4.82 -11.82 11.51
C PHE A 324 3.33 -11.98 11.85
N THR A 325 2.49 -12.14 10.85
CA THR A 325 1.05 -12.30 11.04
C THR A 325 0.67 -13.78 11.05
N SER A 326 1.13 -14.51 10.04
CA SER A 326 0.93 -15.96 9.89
C SER A 326 1.92 -16.52 8.87
N ASP A 327 2.02 -17.84 8.79
CA ASP A 327 2.71 -18.57 7.74
C ASP A 327 1.77 -19.05 6.64
N ALA A 328 0.61 -18.39 6.50
CA ALA A 328 -0.35 -18.68 5.44
C ALA A 328 0.28 -18.54 4.04
N PHE A 329 1.17 -17.56 3.85
CA PHE A 329 1.96 -17.39 2.64
C PHE A 329 3.44 -17.64 2.89
N VAL A 330 4.01 -18.57 2.13
CA VAL A 330 5.44 -18.90 2.13
C VAL A 330 5.95 -18.85 0.69
N TYR A 331 7.13 -18.28 0.46
CA TYR A 331 7.65 -18.02 -0.88
C TYR A 331 8.92 -18.79 -1.16
N ILE A 332 9.09 -19.14 -2.43
CA ILE A 332 10.36 -19.61 -3.01
C ILE A 332 10.73 -18.66 -4.13
N THR A 333 11.86 -18.00 -4.01
CA THR A 333 12.34 -16.97 -4.91
C THR A 333 13.76 -17.27 -5.43
N GLU A 334 14.30 -16.40 -6.28
CA GLU A 334 15.71 -16.52 -6.74
C GLU A 334 16.71 -16.48 -5.58
N LYS A 335 16.38 -15.79 -4.47
CA LYS A 335 17.22 -15.77 -3.26
C LYS A 335 17.33 -17.13 -2.60
N ASP A 336 16.34 -17.97 -2.79
CA ASP A 336 16.28 -19.33 -2.26
C ASP A 336 16.88 -20.36 -3.21
N GLY A 337 17.33 -19.93 -4.40
CA GLY A 337 17.97 -20.74 -5.40
C GLY A 337 17.09 -21.11 -6.60
N LEU A 338 15.93 -20.45 -6.76
CA LEU A 338 15.10 -20.62 -7.95
C LEU A 338 15.81 -20.03 -9.18
N GLY A 339 15.78 -20.69 -10.30
CA GLY A 339 16.51 -20.29 -11.49
C GLY A 339 16.03 -19.00 -12.16
N SER A 340 14.76 -18.64 -11.95
CA SER A 340 14.19 -17.35 -12.36
C SER A 340 12.99 -17.02 -11.48
N ARG A 341 12.75 -15.72 -11.26
CA ARG A 341 11.59 -15.21 -10.50
C ARG A 341 10.24 -15.46 -11.18
N ILE A 342 10.23 -15.74 -12.51
CA ILE A 342 8.99 -15.89 -13.27
C ILE A 342 8.64 -17.39 -13.30
N VAL A 343 7.70 -17.78 -12.43
CA VAL A 343 7.24 -19.17 -12.31
C VAL A 343 6.04 -19.41 -13.22
N SER A 344 6.19 -20.34 -14.14
CA SER A 344 5.18 -20.65 -15.17
C SER A 344 4.51 -22.01 -15.01
N ALA A 345 5.06 -22.90 -14.19
CA ALA A 345 4.45 -24.19 -13.92
C ALA A 345 4.91 -24.74 -12.55
N ILE A 346 4.02 -25.43 -11.88
CA ILE A 346 4.29 -26.08 -10.59
C ILE A 346 3.64 -27.46 -10.64
N HIS A 347 4.39 -28.50 -10.24
CA HIS A 347 3.89 -29.86 -10.20
C HIS A 347 4.59 -30.65 -9.07
N ARG A 348 3.85 -31.49 -8.36
CA ARG A 348 4.42 -32.43 -7.41
C ARG A 348 4.29 -33.84 -7.97
N THR A 349 5.42 -34.50 -8.13
CA THR A 349 5.48 -35.88 -8.58
C THR A 349 5.10 -36.87 -7.46
N ALA A 350 4.70 -38.08 -7.83
CA ALA A 350 4.25 -39.10 -6.89
C ALA A 350 5.31 -39.49 -5.84
N ASP A 351 6.59 -39.28 -6.10
CA ASP A 351 7.70 -39.45 -5.14
C ASP A 351 7.80 -38.31 -4.11
N GLY A 352 6.93 -37.29 -4.17
CA GLY A 352 6.82 -36.19 -3.23
C GLY A 352 7.71 -34.98 -3.55
N LEU A 353 8.47 -34.96 -4.66
CA LEU A 353 9.28 -33.83 -5.07
C LEU A 353 8.43 -32.72 -5.69
N LEU A 354 8.64 -31.49 -5.25
CA LEU A 354 8.00 -30.32 -5.85
C LEU A 354 8.86 -29.76 -6.99
N TRP A 355 8.30 -29.74 -8.20
CA TRP A 355 8.95 -29.25 -9.39
C TRP A 355 8.40 -27.89 -9.79
N ILE A 356 9.27 -26.93 -10.07
CA ILE A 356 8.95 -25.54 -10.40
C ILE A 356 9.60 -25.21 -11.76
N GLY A 357 8.76 -25.01 -12.76
CA GLY A 357 9.16 -24.56 -14.09
C GLY A 357 9.16 -23.04 -14.18
N THR A 358 10.21 -22.46 -14.75
CA THR A 358 10.38 -21.01 -14.82
C THR A 358 10.56 -20.51 -16.24
N GLN A 359 10.34 -19.22 -16.46
CA GLN A 359 10.63 -18.56 -17.72
C GLN A 359 12.05 -17.98 -17.70
N GLY A 360 12.95 -18.63 -18.43
CA GLY A 360 14.33 -18.22 -18.60
C GLY A 360 15.32 -18.83 -17.63
N GLY A 361 14.86 -19.54 -16.58
CA GLY A 361 15.70 -20.19 -15.57
C GLY A 361 15.55 -21.72 -15.54
N GLY A 362 14.94 -22.39 -16.52
CA GLY A 362 14.80 -23.82 -16.52
C GLY A 362 13.84 -24.38 -15.47
N ILE A 363 14.20 -25.52 -14.87
CA ILE A 363 13.38 -26.24 -13.89
C ILE A 363 14.16 -26.35 -12.58
N SER A 364 13.47 -26.10 -11.47
CA SER A 364 14.00 -26.33 -10.13
C SER A 364 13.15 -27.41 -9.43
N HIS A 365 13.78 -28.29 -8.64
CA HIS A 365 13.04 -29.11 -7.71
C HIS A 365 13.37 -28.77 -6.26
N PHE A 366 12.37 -28.79 -5.41
CA PHE A 366 12.46 -28.54 -3.99
C PHE A 366 12.09 -29.81 -3.20
N ASP A 367 13.02 -30.28 -2.34
CA ASP A 367 12.85 -31.46 -1.50
C ASP A 367 12.30 -31.16 -0.09
N GLY A 368 11.82 -29.91 0.15
CA GLY A 368 11.40 -29.42 1.46
C GLY A 368 12.52 -28.64 2.19
N THR A 369 13.78 -28.76 1.77
CA THR A 369 14.94 -28.13 2.41
C THR A 369 15.90 -27.47 1.42
N ARG A 370 16.09 -28.05 0.25
CA ARG A 370 17.03 -27.59 -0.76
C ARG A 370 16.38 -27.50 -2.11
N ILE A 371 16.88 -26.55 -2.91
CA ILE A 371 16.52 -26.41 -4.31
C ILE A 371 17.68 -26.94 -5.14
N ARG A 372 17.37 -27.86 -6.06
CA ARG A 372 18.26 -28.27 -7.14
C ARG A 372 17.73 -27.70 -8.44
N HIS A 373 18.62 -27.20 -9.24
CA HIS A 373 18.31 -26.55 -10.50
C HIS A 373 18.74 -27.41 -11.70
N TYR A 374 17.97 -27.38 -12.77
CA TYR A 374 18.21 -28.10 -14.02
C TYR A 374 18.22 -27.14 -15.19
N GLU A 375 19.27 -27.22 -15.99
CA GLU A 375 19.51 -26.34 -17.12
C GLU A 375 19.84 -27.13 -18.39
N ARG A 376 20.46 -26.46 -19.37
CA ARG A 376 20.81 -27.07 -20.65
C ARG A 376 21.78 -28.25 -20.52
N GLU A 377 22.64 -28.24 -19.53
CA GLU A 377 23.61 -29.30 -19.24
C GLU A 377 22.90 -30.59 -18.82
N ASP A 378 21.73 -30.50 -18.24
CA ASP A 378 20.87 -31.62 -17.83
C ASP A 378 19.95 -32.09 -18.97
N GLY A 379 20.11 -31.56 -20.19
CA GLY A 379 19.36 -31.97 -21.40
C GLY A 379 18.12 -31.13 -21.69
N LEU A 380 17.86 -30.01 -20.96
CA LEU A 380 16.79 -29.09 -21.29
C LEU A 380 17.16 -28.24 -22.51
N PRO A 381 16.43 -28.32 -23.62
CA PRO A 381 16.75 -27.57 -24.84
C PRO A 381 16.34 -26.09 -24.71
N SER A 382 15.42 -25.79 -23.81
CA SER A 382 14.91 -24.45 -23.51
C SER A 382 14.80 -24.24 -22.03
N LEU A 383 15.21 -23.05 -21.56
CA LEU A 383 15.00 -22.61 -20.18
C LEU A 383 13.62 -21.94 -19.95
N PHE A 384 12.81 -21.82 -21.02
CA PHE A 384 11.44 -21.29 -20.95
C PHE A 384 10.46 -22.46 -20.84
N ILE A 385 10.13 -22.81 -19.62
CA ILE A 385 9.17 -23.87 -19.32
C ILE A 385 7.76 -23.28 -19.33
N THR A 386 6.80 -24.00 -19.87
CA THR A 386 5.42 -23.54 -20.03
C THR A 386 4.42 -24.36 -19.23
N CYS A 387 4.66 -25.66 -19.09
CA CYS A 387 3.86 -26.55 -18.25
C CYS A 387 4.71 -27.69 -17.70
N LEU A 388 4.23 -28.31 -16.64
CA LEU A 388 4.77 -29.55 -16.06
C LEU A 388 3.65 -30.55 -15.90
N GLY A 389 3.96 -31.83 -15.97
CA GLY A 389 3.04 -32.96 -15.75
C GLY A 389 3.82 -34.22 -15.43
N GLU A 390 3.15 -35.35 -15.37
CA GLU A 390 3.72 -36.66 -15.06
C GLU A 390 3.23 -37.68 -16.08
N ASP A 391 4.09 -38.58 -16.49
CA ASP A 391 3.63 -39.70 -17.34
C ASP A 391 3.10 -40.87 -16.50
N ALA A 392 2.61 -41.90 -17.18
CA ALA A 392 2.04 -43.09 -16.55
C ALA A 392 3.08 -43.90 -15.74
N GLU A 393 4.37 -43.67 -15.95
CA GLU A 393 5.47 -44.32 -15.23
C GLU A 393 5.95 -43.49 -14.02
N GLY A 394 5.39 -42.29 -13.81
CA GLY A 394 5.74 -41.37 -12.73
C GLY A 394 6.93 -40.46 -13.05
N PHE A 395 7.34 -40.36 -14.32
CA PHE A 395 8.39 -39.44 -14.72
C PHE A 395 7.85 -38.03 -15.03
N LEU A 396 8.57 -37.00 -14.55
CA LEU A 396 8.22 -35.61 -14.84
C LEU A 396 8.25 -35.34 -16.36
N LEU A 397 7.19 -34.73 -16.86
CA LEU A 397 7.09 -34.17 -18.20
C LEU A 397 7.24 -32.65 -18.12
N ALA A 398 8.03 -32.08 -19.02
CA ALA A 398 8.30 -30.65 -19.09
C ALA A 398 8.00 -30.13 -20.51
N GLY A 399 6.97 -29.29 -20.60
CA GLY A 399 6.63 -28.56 -21.81
C GLY A 399 7.46 -27.28 -21.92
N THR A 400 7.91 -26.97 -23.12
CA THR A 400 8.72 -25.79 -23.41
C THR A 400 8.06 -24.84 -24.39
N SER A 401 8.53 -23.60 -24.43
CA SER A 401 7.98 -22.58 -25.33
C SER A 401 8.30 -22.79 -26.81
N MET A 402 9.37 -23.56 -27.13
CA MET A 402 9.86 -23.67 -28.52
C MET A 402 10.45 -25.05 -28.92
N HIS A 403 10.54 -25.99 -28.00
CA HIS A 403 11.24 -27.26 -28.27
C HIS A 403 10.40 -28.50 -27.92
N GLY A 404 9.08 -28.34 -27.80
CA GLY A 404 8.17 -29.44 -27.50
C GLY A 404 8.21 -29.95 -26.08
N LEU A 405 7.90 -31.24 -25.90
CA LEU A 405 7.78 -31.91 -24.60
C LEU A 405 9.00 -32.79 -24.33
N HIS A 406 9.50 -32.70 -23.11
CA HIS A 406 10.64 -33.48 -22.62
C HIS A 406 10.27 -34.23 -21.35
N ARG A 407 10.93 -35.37 -21.12
CA ARG A 407 10.76 -36.22 -19.95
C ARG A 407 12.03 -36.21 -19.10
N ASN A 408 11.91 -36.09 -17.82
CA ASN A 408 13.03 -36.29 -16.90
C ASN A 408 13.21 -37.79 -16.62
N ARG A 409 14.38 -38.33 -16.93
CA ARG A 409 14.75 -39.70 -16.55
C ARG A 409 16.09 -39.65 -15.83
N ASN A 410 16.08 -40.01 -14.54
CA ASN A 410 17.27 -40.03 -13.69
C ASN A 410 18.06 -38.69 -13.68
N GLY A 411 17.36 -37.57 -13.66
CA GLY A 411 17.97 -36.24 -13.60
C GLY A 411 18.42 -35.67 -14.95
N ARG A 412 18.09 -36.34 -16.08
CA ARG A 412 18.34 -35.86 -17.44
C ARG A 412 17.06 -35.76 -18.23
N PHE A 413 16.92 -34.66 -18.99
CA PHE A 413 15.75 -34.43 -19.83
C PHE A 413 15.97 -35.00 -21.24
N GLU A 414 15.05 -35.81 -21.69
CA GLU A 414 15.03 -36.46 -23.01
C GLU A 414 13.78 -36.05 -23.80
N PRO A 415 13.86 -35.84 -25.13
CA PRO A 415 12.71 -35.45 -25.93
C PRO A 415 11.67 -36.56 -26.00
N VAL A 416 10.41 -36.20 -25.72
CA VAL A 416 9.24 -37.06 -25.92
C VAL A 416 8.51 -36.69 -27.19
N TRP A 417 8.39 -35.41 -27.46
CA TRP A 417 7.68 -34.90 -28.64
C TRP A 417 8.25 -33.54 -29.07
N ALA A 418 8.44 -33.39 -30.41
CA ALA A 418 8.76 -32.12 -31.02
C ALA A 418 8.04 -32.04 -32.37
N ALA A 419 7.37 -30.92 -32.65
CA ALA A 419 6.74 -30.66 -33.93
C ALA A 419 7.75 -30.10 -34.93
N GLY A 420 7.42 -30.22 -36.23
CA GLY A 420 8.24 -29.63 -37.30
C GLY A 420 8.14 -28.11 -37.43
N ASP A 421 7.09 -27.51 -36.88
CA ASP A 421 6.81 -26.07 -36.91
C ASP A 421 7.05 -25.42 -35.54
N ARG A 422 7.57 -24.17 -35.54
CA ARG A 422 7.89 -23.42 -34.28
C ARG A 422 6.66 -23.11 -33.41
N GLU A 423 5.52 -22.77 -34.01
CA GLU A 423 4.30 -22.50 -33.27
C GLU A 423 3.71 -23.79 -32.69
N ALA A 424 3.84 -24.91 -33.41
CA ALA A 424 3.44 -26.21 -32.91
C ALA A 424 4.32 -26.71 -31.76
N GLN A 425 5.57 -26.30 -31.69
CA GLN A 425 6.50 -26.70 -30.63
C GLN A 425 6.24 -26.06 -29.26
N ARG A 426 5.39 -25.03 -29.19
CA ARG A 426 4.97 -24.44 -27.93
C ARG A 426 3.96 -25.35 -27.25
N VAL A 427 4.36 -25.99 -26.17
CA VAL A 427 3.49 -26.79 -25.31
C VAL A 427 2.82 -25.87 -24.31
N ASN A 428 1.50 -25.80 -24.31
CA ASN A 428 0.74 -24.97 -23.35
C ASN A 428 0.29 -25.75 -22.13
N ASP A 429 -0.04 -27.05 -22.35
CA ASP A 429 -0.48 -27.95 -21.27
C ASP A 429 -0.26 -29.42 -21.69
N VAL A 430 -0.21 -30.32 -20.71
CA VAL A 430 -0.01 -31.76 -20.92
C VAL A 430 -0.88 -32.58 -19.98
N ALA A 431 -1.52 -33.60 -20.49
CA ALA A 431 -2.28 -34.58 -19.72
C ALA A 431 -1.89 -36.01 -20.08
N THR A 432 -1.80 -36.88 -19.11
CA THR A 432 -1.51 -38.30 -19.30
C THR A 432 -2.77 -39.14 -19.07
N LEU A 433 -3.14 -39.95 -20.03
CA LEU A 433 -4.29 -40.82 -19.93
C LEU A 433 -3.91 -42.14 -19.24
N ALA A 434 -4.91 -42.86 -18.76
CA ALA A 434 -4.73 -44.15 -18.07
C ALA A 434 -4.08 -45.24 -18.94
N ASP A 435 -4.20 -45.12 -20.29
CA ASP A 435 -3.56 -46.03 -21.24
C ASP A 435 -2.10 -45.66 -21.58
N GLY A 436 -1.52 -44.66 -20.89
CA GLY A 436 -0.19 -44.15 -21.11
C GLY A 436 -0.06 -43.19 -22.31
N THR A 437 -1.15 -42.80 -22.94
CA THR A 437 -1.14 -41.80 -24.01
C THR A 437 -0.94 -40.42 -23.40
N ILE A 438 0.03 -39.67 -23.86
CA ILE A 438 0.27 -38.27 -23.50
C ILE A 438 -0.49 -37.38 -24.49
N VAL A 439 -1.34 -36.53 -23.95
CA VAL A 439 -2.06 -35.52 -24.73
C VAL A 439 -1.39 -34.15 -24.51
N ILE A 440 -1.05 -33.47 -25.59
CA ILE A 440 -0.31 -32.21 -25.59
C ILE A 440 -1.20 -31.12 -26.18
N ALA A 441 -1.49 -30.09 -25.39
CA ALA A 441 -2.05 -28.84 -25.90
C ALA A 441 -0.92 -27.95 -26.41
N SER A 442 -1.00 -27.53 -27.65
CA SER A 442 0.03 -26.72 -28.31
C SER A 442 -0.56 -25.45 -28.93
N GLY A 443 0.31 -24.54 -29.39
CA GLY A 443 -0.08 -23.36 -30.16
C GLY A 443 -0.77 -23.69 -31.50
N SER A 444 -0.68 -24.93 -32.01
CA SER A 444 -1.23 -25.34 -33.28
C SER A 444 -2.30 -26.43 -33.20
N GLY A 445 -2.67 -26.89 -32.01
CA GLY A 445 -3.67 -27.93 -31.78
C GLY A 445 -3.38 -28.86 -30.62
N VAL A 446 -4.08 -30.01 -30.62
CA VAL A 446 -3.93 -31.06 -29.61
C VAL A 446 -3.23 -32.26 -30.29
N HIS A 447 -2.14 -32.73 -29.68
CA HIS A 447 -1.36 -33.87 -30.16
C HIS A 447 -1.45 -35.06 -29.23
N TRP A 448 -1.72 -36.24 -29.78
CA TRP A 448 -1.79 -37.51 -29.07
C TRP A 448 -0.48 -38.26 -29.28
N VAL A 449 0.26 -38.52 -28.20
CA VAL A 449 1.59 -39.13 -28.29
C VAL A 449 1.60 -40.44 -27.51
N LYS A 450 2.05 -41.52 -28.11
CA LYS A 450 2.23 -42.82 -27.49
C LYS A 450 3.71 -43.24 -27.60
N GLY A 451 4.37 -43.32 -26.45
CA GLY A 451 5.84 -43.41 -26.37
C GLY A 451 6.49 -42.12 -26.88
N THR A 452 7.13 -42.17 -28.05
CA THR A 452 7.72 -40.99 -28.74
C THR A 452 7.09 -40.68 -30.09
N LYS A 453 5.99 -41.40 -30.44
CA LYS A 453 5.32 -41.24 -31.75
C LYS A 453 4.03 -40.49 -31.60
N THR A 454 3.81 -39.51 -32.48
CA THR A 454 2.51 -38.84 -32.62
C THR A 454 1.53 -39.82 -33.19
N ALA A 455 0.50 -40.17 -32.42
CA ALA A 455 -0.58 -41.07 -32.83
C ALA A 455 -1.72 -40.35 -33.59
N GLY A 456 -1.83 -39.02 -33.37
CA GLY A 456 -2.85 -38.20 -34.00
C GLY A 456 -2.69 -36.73 -33.64
N THR A 457 -3.33 -35.85 -34.41
CA THR A 457 -3.41 -34.40 -34.15
C THR A 457 -4.86 -33.96 -34.39
N SER A 458 -5.39 -33.20 -33.46
CA SER A 458 -6.75 -32.65 -33.47
C SER A 458 -6.73 -31.15 -33.28
N LEU A 459 -7.83 -30.45 -33.56
CA LEU A 459 -7.96 -29.00 -33.44
C LEU A 459 -6.86 -28.21 -34.17
N VAL A 460 -6.43 -28.70 -35.32
CA VAL A 460 -5.34 -28.13 -36.13
C VAL A 460 -5.60 -26.66 -36.45
N GLY A 461 -4.61 -25.79 -36.21
CA GLY A 461 -4.69 -24.35 -36.47
C GLY A 461 -5.41 -23.55 -35.35
N ARG A 462 -5.73 -24.19 -34.23
CA ARG A 462 -6.26 -23.52 -33.03
C ARG A 462 -5.25 -23.65 -31.88
N SER A 463 -5.05 -22.58 -31.12
CA SER A 463 -4.23 -22.66 -29.93
C SER A 463 -5.00 -23.35 -28.80
N ALA A 464 -4.59 -24.58 -28.48
CA ALA A 464 -5.07 -25.29 -27.30
C ALA A 464 -4.31 -24.74 -26.06
N ASN A 465 -5.04 -24.33 -25.04
CA ASN A 465 -4.51 -23.59 -23.90
C ASN A 465 -4.45 -24.42 -22.62
N ALA A 466 -5.47 -25.24 -22.37
CA ALA A 466 -5.55 -26.09 -21.19
C ALA A 466 -6.33 -27.37 -21.51
N LEU A 467 -6.01 -28.44 -20.84
CA LEU A 467 -6.64 -29.76 -20.94
C LEU A 467 -7.23 -30.16 -19.58
N LEU A 468 -8.38 -30.81 -19.62
CA LEU A 468 -8.98 -31.45 -18.45
C LEU A 468 -9.48 -32.84 -18.85
N VAL A 469 -8.92 -33.84 -18.21
CA VAL A 469 -9.42 -35.24 -18.33
C VAL A 469 -10.43 -35.43 -17.19
N ALA A 470 -11.68 -35.68 -17.56
CA ALA A 470 -12.74 -35.90 -16.58
C ALA A 470 -13.67 -37.00 -17.05
N GLU A 471 -13.86 -38.02 -16.21
CA GLU A 471 -14.62 -39.23 -16.55
C GLU A 471 -14.08 -39.84 -17.85
N ASP A 472 -14.94 -40.07 -18.86
CA ASP A 472 -14.60 -40.67 -20.15
C ASP A 472 -14.35 -39.61 -21.25
N SER A 473 -14.07 -38.35 -20.86
CA SER A 473 -13.94 -37.24 -21.79
C SER A 473 -12.69 -36.41 -21.58
N LEU A 474 -12.14 -35.86 -22.65
CA LEU A 474 -11.10 -34.85 -22.61
C LEU A 474 -11.71 -33.51 -23.05
N TRP A 475 -11.60 -32.54 -22.16
CA TRP A 475 -11.99 -31.17 -22.43
C TRP A 475 -10.76 -30.35 -22.82
N CYS A 476 -10.93 -29.49 -23.80
CA CYS A 476 -9.87 -28.63 -24.31
C CYS A 476 -10.33 -27.17 -24.35
N ALA A 477 -9.70 -26.35 -23.57
CA ALA A 477 -9.85 -24.90 -23.62
C ALA A 477 -8.94 -24.32 -24.71
N THR A 478 -9.50 -23.49 -25.59
CA THR A 478 -8.78 -22.93 -26.75
C THR A 478 -8.87 -21.39 -26.79
N ASP A 479 -8.19 -20.78 -27.75
CA ASP A 479 -8.32 -19.36 -28.09
C ASP A 479 -9.68 -18.98 -28.71
N SER A 480 -10.49 -19.96 -29.05
CA SER A 480 -11.75 -19.81 -29.81
C SER A 480 -12.92 -20.60 -29.20
N GLY A 481 -12.86 -20.92 -27.91
CA GLY A 481 -13.93 -21.59 -27.17
C GLY A 481 -13.51 -22.88 -26.48
N LEU A 482 -14.51 -23.60 -26.00
CA LEU A 482 -14.39 -24.88 -25.32
C LEU A 482 -14.72 -26.03 -26.27
N PHE A 483 -13.92 -27.08 -26.23
CA PHE A 483 -14.09 -28.28 -27.01
C PHE A 483 -14.05 -29.53 -26.12
N VAL A 484 -14.75 -30.58 -26.53
CA VAL A 484 -14.77 -31.87 -25.82
C VAL A 484 -14.63 -33.02 -26.79
N VAL A 485 -13.96 -34.08 -26.37
CA VAL A 485 -13.91 -35.35 -27.12
C VAL A 485 -14.03 -36.52 -26.14
N PRO A 486 -14.90 -37.50 -26.40
CA PRO A 486 -14.90 -38.76 -25.67
C PRO A 486 -13.58 -39.51 -25.86
N LEU A 487 -12.97 -39.98 -24.78
CA LEU A 487 -11.65 -40.67 -24.83
C LEU A 487 -11.67 -41.93 -25.70
N ALA A 488 -12.85 -42.54 -25.93
CA ALA A 488 -13.00 -43.64 -26.85
C ALA A 488 -12.87 -43.24 -28.34
N GLN A 489 -13.12 -41.95 -28.67
CA GLN A 489 -13.15 -41.47 -30.08
C GLN A 489 -11.95 -40.61 -30.47
N LYS A 490 -11.05 -40.32 -29.63
CA LYS A 490 -9.73 -39.60 -29.71
C LYS A 490 -9.47 -38.58 -30.83
N SER A 491 -10.33 -38.41 -31.82
CA SER A 491 -10.04 -37.61 -33.05
C SER A 491 -11.00 -36.46 -33.32
N GLU A 492 -12.25 -36.54 -32.94
CA GLU A 492 -13.28 -35.56 -33.27
C GLU A 492 -13.73 -34.78 -32.05
N PHE A 493 -13.14 -33.60 -31.90
CA PHE A 493 -13.57 -32.67 -30.86
C PHE A 493 -14.84 -31.94 -31.30
N GLU A 494 -15.85 -31.99 -30.46
CA GLU A 494 -17.06 -31.19 -30.58
C GLU A 494 -16.89 -29.85 -29.83
N ARG A 495 -17.36 -28.78 -30.46
CA ARG A 495 -17.39 -27.48 -29.81
C ARG A 495 -18.61 -27.40 -28.90
N ILE A 496 -18.44 -26.80 -27.74
CA ILE A 496 -19.53 -26.46 -26.83
C ILE A 496 -20.09 -25.10 -27.25
N ASP A 497 -21.23 -25.12 -27.92
CA ASP A 497 -21.82 -23.91 -28.51
C ASP A 497 -22.41 -22.96 -27.48
N GLU A 498 -22.77 -23.44 -26.29
CA GLU A 498 -23.22 -22.64 -25.14
C GLU A 498 -22.12 -21.67 -24.62
N VAL A 499 -20.86 -22.05 -24.84
CA VAL A 499 -19.72 -21.19 -24.47
C VAL A 499 -19.33 -20.34 -25.69
N PRO A 500 -19.45 -19.00 -25.61
CA PRO A 500 -19.09 -18.12 -26.72
C PRO A 500 -17.63 -18.28 -27.18
N PRO A 501 -17.31 -17.92 -28.46
CA PRO A 501 -15.98 -18.15 -29.03
C PRO A 501 -14.95 -17.11 -28.59
N PHE A 502 -14.52 -17.13 -27.34
CA PHE A 502 -13.44 -16.31 -26.84
C PHE A 502 -12.33 -17.18 -26.22
N ALA A 503 -11.19 -16.55 -25.98
CA ALA A 503 -10.02 -17.25 -25.46
C ALA A 503 -10.25 -17.69 -24.00
N ILE A 504 -10.14 -19.00 -23.78
CA ILE A 504 -10.19 -19.63 -22.46
C ILE A 504 -8.77 -20.05 -22.09
N ASN A 505 -8.32 -19.63 -20.93
CA ASN A 505 -6.96 -19.90 -20.44
C ASN A 505 -6.87 -21.13 -19.54
N ALA A 506 -7.93 -21.42 -18.81
CA ALA A 506 -7.94 -22.47 -17.79
C ALA A 506 -9.32 -23.13 -17.71
N ILE A 507 -9.33 -24.38 -17.26
CA ILE A 507 -10.52 -25.18 -17.05
C ILE A 507 -10.36 -26.01 -15.78
N ALA A 508 -11.40 -26.02 -14.95
CA ALA A 508 -11.51 -26.87 -13.76
C ALA A 508 -12.92 -27.45 -13.65
N ARG A 509 -13.09 -28.53 -12.92
CA ARG A 509 -14.37 -29.19 -12.70
C ARG A 509 -14.60 -29.38 -11.20
N ASP A 510 -15.76 -28.96 -10.71
CA ASP A 510 -16.15 -29.17 -9.32
C ASP A 510 -16.75 -30.59 -9.09
N SER A 511 -16.99 -30.92 -7.83
CA SER A 511 -17.54 -32.25 -7.47
C SER A 511 -18.98 -32.49 -7.97
N LYS A 512 -19.70 -31.43 -8.34
CA LYS A 512 -21.03 -31.49 -8.94
C LYS A 512 -21.01 -31.67 -10.46
N GLY A 513 -19.80 -31.61 -11.05
CA GLY A 513 -19.61 -31.76 -12.48
C GLY A 513 -19.72 -30.46 -13.28
N ASN A 514 -19.87 -29.29 -12.63
CA ASN A 514 -19.84 -28.02 -13.32
C ASN A 514 -18.43 -27.70 -13.80
N LEU A 515 -18.31 -27.13 -14.98
CA LEU A 515 -17.04 -26.67 -15.52
C LEU A 515 -16.85 -25.17 -15.23
N TRP A 516 -15.70 -24.85 -14.71
CA TRP A 516 -15.27 -23.49 -14.41
C TRP A 516 -14.18 -23.08 -15.40
N LEU A 517 -14.41 -22.00 -16.12
CA LEU A 517 -13.57 -21.55 -17.22
C LEU A 517 -12.96 -20.18 -16.91
N GLY A 518 -11.66 -20.14 -16.82
CA GLY A 518 -10.92 -18.87 -16.72
C GLY A 518 -10.69 -18.28 -18.12
N THR A 519 -11.18 -17.07 -18.35
CA THR A 519 -11.09 -16.45 -19.67
C THR A 519 -10.05 -15.34 -19.74
N ALA A 520 -9.65 -14.97 -20.96
CA ALA A 520 -8.71 -13.89 -21.16
C ALA A 520 -9.32 -12.49 -20.90
N THR A 521 -10.65 -12.32 -21.06
CA THR A 521 -11.29 -10.98 -21.09
C THR A 521 -12.66 -10.91 -20.44
N GLN A 522 -13.31 -12.05 -20.11
CA GLN A 522 -14.68 -12.10 -19.60
C GLN A 522 -14.77 -12.47 -18.10
N GLY A 523 -13.64 -12.68 -17.45
CA GLY A 523 -13.61 -13.15 -16.06
C GLY A 523 -13.74 -14.66 -15.95
N LEU A 524 -14.50 -15.12 -14.98
CA LEU A 524 -14.78 -16.52 -14.70
C LEU A 524 -16.15 -16.90 -15.25
N LEU A 525 -16.23 -18.02 -15.94
CA LEU A 525 -17.49 -18.61 -16.39
C LEU A 525 -17.73 -19.93 -15.68
N ARG A 526 -19.00 -20.22 -15.40
CA ARG A 526 -19.46 -21.54 -14.99
C ARG A 526 -20.40 -22.12 -16.02
N LEU A 527 -20.05 -23.26 -16.58
CA LEU A 527 -20.92 -24.06 -17.43
C LEU A 527 -21.59 -25.13 -16.58
N ARG A 528 -22.93 -25.09 -16.53
CA ARG A 528 -23.77 -26.04 -15.81
C ARG A 528 -24.82 -26.60 -16.78
N GLY A 529 -24.60 -27.81 -17.24
CA GLY A 529 -25.40 -28.36 -18.35
C GLY A 529 -25.31 -27.47 -19.58
N SER A 530 -26.43 -26.89 -20.01
CA SER A 530 -26.51 -25.94 -21.13
C SER A 530 -26.50 -24.47 -20.69
N LYS A 531 -26.36 -24.16 -19.40
CA LYS A 531 -26.37 -22.79 -18.87
C LYS A 531 -24.96 -22.28 -18.57
N VAL A 532 -24.67 -21.08 -19.03
CA VAL A 532 -23.42 -20.37 -18.72
C VAL A 532 -23.71 -19.19 -17.81
N ASP A 533 -23.11 -19.18 -16.62
CA ASP A 533 -23.11 -18.05 -15.70
C ASP A 533 -21.77 -17.31 -15.82
N VAL A 534 -21.78 -15.97 -15.80
CA VAL A 534 -20.60 -15.13 -15.98
C VAL A 534 -20.35 -14.33 -14.70
N TYR A 535 -19.12 -14.37 -14.18
CA TYR A 535 -18.68 -13.64 -13.01
C TYR A 535 -17.58 -12.65 -13.42
N GLY A 536 -17.94 -11.37 -13.44
CA GLY A 536 -17.05 -10.28 -13.84
C GLY A 536 -16.74 -9.33 -12.69
N ARG A 537 -16.50 -8.05 -13.05
CA ARG A 537 -16.22 -6.98 -12.06
C ARG A 537 -17.36 -6.74 -11.08
N GLU A 538 -18.59 -6.88 -11.53
CA GLU A 538 -19.78 -6.72 -10.69
C GLU A 538 -19.89 -7.81 -9.62
N ALA A 539 -19.30 -8.99 -9.88
CA ALA A 539 -19.21 -10.07 -8.91
C ALA A 539 -18.02 -9.92 -7.94
N GLY A 540 -17.13 -8.92 -8.13
CA GLY A 540 -15.99 -8.67 -7.26
C GLY A 540 -14.62 -8.99 -7.87
N LEU A 541 -14.53 -9.38 -9.15
CA LEU A 541 -13.23 -9.58 -9.79
C LEU A 541 -12.56 -8.24 -10.13
N GLU A 542 -11.35 -8.04 -9.65
CA GLU A 542 -10.55 -6.86 -9.97
C GLU A 542 -10.00 -6.90 -11.41
N SER A 543 -9.72 -8.12 -11.92
CA SER A 543 -9.22 -8.36 -13.27
C SER A 543 -10.07 -9.39 -13.99
N LEU A 544 -10.43 -9.11 -15.25
CA LEU A 544 -11.17 -10.05 -16.12
C LEU A 544 -10.26 -11.08 -16.80
N ALA A 545 -8.94 -10.92 -16.73
CA ALA A 545 -7.99 -11.89 -17.26
C ALA A 545 -7.68 -12.94 -16.19
N VAL A 546 -8.37 -14.08 -16.27
CA VAL A 546 -8.15 -15.23 -15.39
C VAL A 546 -7.17 -16.18 -16.09
N MET A 547 -6.04 -16.45 -15.45
CA MET A 547 -4.92 -17.21 -15.99
C MET A 547 -4.97 -18.69 -15.63
N TYR A 548 -5.43 -18.99 -14.41
CA TYR A 548 -5.70 -20.36 -13.95
C TYR A 548 -6.93 -20.38 -13.04
N VAL A 549 -7.53 -21.54 -12.91
CA VAL A 549 -8.63 -21.87 -12.00
C VAL A 549 -8.23 -23.13 -11.24
N GLN A 550 -8.12 -23.04 -9.93
CA GLN A 550 -7.73 -24.14 -9.06
C GLN A 550 -8.79 -24.34 -7.97
N LEU A 551 -9.26 -25.56 -7.76
CA LEU A 551 -10.08 -25.94 -6.61
C LEU A 551 -9.19 -26.21 -5.38
N ASP A 552 -9.64 -25.77 -4.20
CA ASP A 552 -9.04 -26.19 -2.94
C ASP A 552 -9.71 -27.45 -2.38
N ALA A 553 -9.23 -27.95 -1.25
CA ALA A 553 -9.77 -29.12 -0.59
C ALA A 553 -11.20 -28.91 -0.01
N PHE A 554 -11.69 -27.68 0.02
CA PHE A 554 -13.01 -27.27 0.52
C PHE A 554 -13.97 -26.91 -0.62
N GLU A 555 -13.59 -27.18 -1.86
CA GLU A 555 -14.34 -26.85 -3.08
C GLU A 555 -14.45 -25.36 -3.41
N ASN A 556 -13.66 -24.46 -2.77
CA ASN A 556 -13.58 -23.09 -3.23
C ASN A 556 -12.68 -22.99 -4.46
N LEU A 557 -12.95 -22.00 -5.31
CA LEU A 557 -12.11 -21.73 -6.46
C LEU A 557 -11.06 -20.66 -6.15
N TRP A 558 -9.87 -20.89 -6.62
CA TRP A 558 -8.77 -19.95 -6.60
C TRP A 558 -8.40 -19.55 -8.02
N LEU A 559 -8.51 -18.27 -8.30
CA LEU A 559 -8.28 -17.69 -9.62
C LEU A 559 -6.97 -16.92 -9.59
N GLY A 560 -6.06 -17.27 -10.48
CA GLY A 560 -4.90 -16.41 -10.74
C GLY A 560 -5.24 -15.36 -11.77
N THR A 561 -4.96 -14.10 -11.47
CA THR A 561 -5.23 -12.97 -12.36
C THR A 561 -3.98 -12.12 -12.58
N ARG A 562 -4.11 -11.02 -13.32
CA ARG A 562 -3.04 -10.03 -13.43
C ARG A 562 -2.95 -9.06 -12.24
N GLN A 563 -3.89 -9.13 -11.31
CA GLN A 563 -3.99 -8.26 -10.12
C GLN A 563 -4.08 -9.07 -8.81
N GLY A 564 -3.28 -10.14 -8.72
CA GLY A 564 -3.28 -11.03 -7.57
C GLY A 564 -4.14 -12.28 -7.79
N ILE A 565 -4.43 -12.98 -6.71
CA ILE A 565 -5.29 -14.15 -6.68
C ILE A 565 -6.65 -13.79 -6.07
N HIS A 566 -7.69 -14.48 -6.53
CA HIS A 566 -9.04 -14.32 -6.01
C HIS A 566 -9.56 -15.66 -5.52
N GLN A 567 -10.08 -15.68 -4.32
CA GLN A 567 -10.86 -16.80 -3.80
C GLN A 567 -12.33 -16.58 -4.14
N VAL A 568 -12.94 -17.57 -4.75
CA VAL A 568 -14.39 -17.63 -4.99
C VAL A 568 -14.96 -18.68 -4.03
N GLU A 569 -15.64 -18.20 -3.02
CA GLU A 569 -16.29 -19.05 -2.03
C GLU A 569 -17.60 -19.58 -2.60
N LEU A 570 -17.77 -20.89 -2.57
CA LEU A 570 -18.93 -21.58 -3.10
C LEU A 570 -19.79 -22.16 -1.98
N ASP A 571 -21.10 -21.90 -2.04
CA ASP A 571 -22.07 -22.75 -1.37
C ASP A 571 -22.30 -23.98 -2.27
N VAL A 572 -21.61 -25.05 -1.95
CA VAL A 572 -21.69 -26.33 -2.71
C VAL A 572 -23.08 -26.94 -2.66
N MET A 573 -23.86 -26.68 -1.60
CA MET A 573 -25.22 -27.23 -1.44
C MET A 573 -26.24 -26.47 -2.27
N GLN A 574 -26.12 -25.12 -2.31
CA GLN A 574 -27.04 -24.26 -3.06
C GLN A 574 -26.51 -23.95 -4.47
N GLU A 575 -25.30 -24.41 -4.80
CA GLU A 575 -24.64 -24.15 -6.07
C GLU A 575 -24.52 -22.65 -6.39
N GLN A 576 -24.21 -21.82 -5.39
CA GLN A 576 -24.09 -20.37 -5.51
C GLN A 576 -22.71 -19.87 -5.14
N VAL A 577 -22.27 -18.81 -5.81
CA VAL A 577 -21.09 -18.04 -5.40
C VAL A 577 -21.51 -17.15 -4.24
N LEU A 578 -20.91 -17.36 -3.07
CA LEU A 578 -21.17 -16.59 -1.85
C LEU A 578 -20.40 -15.27 -1.86
N SER A 579 -19.12 -15.34 -2.16
CA SER A 579 -18.23 -14.18 -2.15
C SER A 579 -17.07 -14.36 -3.12
N ILE A 580 -16.50 -13.23 -3.57
CA ILE A 580 -15.21 -13.18 -4.27
C ILE A 580 -14.29 -12.25 -3.49
N ARG A 581 -13.19 -12.80 -2.95
CA ARG A 581 -12.20 -12.09 -2.16
C ARG A 581 -10.88 -12.04 -2.91
N ALA A 582 -10.33 -10.84 -3.10
CA ALA A 582 -9.01 -10.64 -3.68
C ALA A 582 -7.92 -10.74 -2.61
N PHE A 583 -6.79 -11.37 -2.97
CA PHE A 583 -5.56 -11.41 -2.19
C PHE A 583 -4.44 -10.78 -3.01
N GLY A 584 -3.80 -9.78 -2.42
CA GLY A 584 -2.71 -9.04 -3.03
C GLY A 584 -1.54 -8.86 -2.06
N PRO A 585 -0.62 -7.91 -2.33
CA PRO A 585 0.52 -7.65 -1.47
C PRO A 585 0.15 -7.25 -0.04
N GLU A 586 -1.05 -6.67 0.13
CA GLU A 586 -1.57 -6.30 1.44
C GLU A 586 -1.99 -7.51 2.30
N ASP A 587 -2.22 -8.68 1.66
CA ASP A 587 -2.51 -9.95 2.34
C ASP A 587 -1.28 -10.83 2.50
N GLY A 588 -0.15 -10.41 1.99
CA GLY A 588 1.06 -11.19 1.92
C GLY A 588 1.29 -11.87 0.56
N PHE A 589 0.44 -11.73 -0.44
CA PHE A 589 0.67 -12.30 -1.76
C PHE A 589 1.56 -11.39 -2.62
N ILE A 590 2.86 -11.68 -2.68
CA ILE A 590 3.87 -10.79 -3.29
C ILE A 590 3.85 -10.72 -4.82
N GLY A 591 3.23 -11.66 -5.50
CA GLY A 591 3.21 -11.75 -6.96
C GLY A 591 1.88 -11.32 -7.54
N LEU A 592 1.77 -10.08 -8.06
CA LEU A 592 0.50 -9.57 -8.60
C LEU A 592 0.08 -10.28 -9.89
N GLU A 593 1.02 -10.65 -10.76
CA GLU A 593 0.72 -11.24 -12.07
C GLU A 593 0.92 -12.75 -12.02
N SER A 594 -0.18 -13.48 -12.21
CA SER A 594 -0.19 -14.94 -12.34
C SER A 594 0.05 -15.37 -13.78
N LEU A 595 0.67 -16.52 -13.95
CA LEU A 595 0.92 -17.14 -15.25
C LEU A 595 -0.04 -18.32 -15.51
N ARG A 596 -0.30 -18.61 -16.78
CA ARG A 596 -1.22 -19.68 -17.18
C ARG A 596 -0.73 -21.03 -16.66
N GLY A 597 -1.62 -21.82 -16.04
CA GLY A 597 -1.31 -23.17 -15.57
C GLY A 597 -0.38 -23.25 -14.34
N ALA A 598 0.03 -22.10 -13.78
CA ALA A 598 0.97 -22.06 -12.67
C ALA A 598 0.27 -22.16 -11.31
N SER A 599 -0.56 -23.18 -11.12
CA SER A 599 -1.22 -23.47 -9.84
C SER A 599 -1.30 -24.98 -9.58
N MET A 600 -1.32 -25.36 -8.30
CA MET A 600 -1.42 -26.75 -7.88
C MET A 600 -2.02 -26.84 -6.46
N LEU A 601 -2.92 -27.80 -6.27
CA LEU A 601 -3.34 -28.25 -4.92
C LEU A 601 -2.36 -29.34 -4.45
N ASP A 602 -1.79 -29.16 -3.28
CA ASP A 602 -0.83 -30.10 -2.70
C ASP A 602 -1.54 -31.17 -1.83
N GLY A 603 -0.87 -32.26 -1.57
CA GLY A 603 -1.41 -33.38 -0.76
C GLY A 603 -1.69 -33.01 0.71
N ASP A 604 -1.14 -31.92 1.23
CA ASP A 604 -1.41 -31.36 2.56
C ASP A 604 -2.53 -30.31 2.56
N SER A 605 -3.30 -30.21 1.48
CA SER A 605 -4.36 -29.22 1.25
C SER A 605 -3.87 -27.78 1.08
N SER A 606 -2.57 -27.52 1.05
CA SER A 606 -2.05 -26.21 0.68
C SER A 606 -2.12 -26.00 -0.83
N LEU A 607 -2.14 -24.75 -1.24
CA LEU A 607 -2.13 -24.35 -2.64
C LEU A 607 -0.79 -23.75 -3.02
N TRP A 608 -0.34 -24.05 -4.21
CA TRP A 608 0.84 -23.40 -4.79
C TRP A 608 0.45 -22.52 -5.96
N PHE A 609 1.03 -21.32 -6.02
CA PHE A 609 0.80 -20.34 -7.06
C PHE A 609 2.12 -19.86 -7.66
N GLY A 610 2.24 -19.94 -8.97
CA GLY A 610 3.36 -19.38 -9.71
C GLY A 610 3.06 -17.94 -10.16
N THR A 611 4.00 -17.05 -9.93
CA THR A 611 3.89 -15.63 -10.26
C THR A 611 5.14 -15.09 -10.94
N VAL A 612 5.14 -13.83 -11.32
CA VAL A 612 6.33 -13.12 -11.84
C VAL A 612 7.38 -12.80 -10.76
N ARG A 613 7.14 -13.19 -9.50
CA ARG A 613 8.06 -12.96 -8.36
C ARG A 613 8.49 -14.24 -7.62
N GLY A 614 8.10 -15.39 -8.10
CA GLY A 614 8.43 -16.68 -7.49
C GLY A 614 7.23 -17.62 -7.36
N ALA A 615 7.43 -18.74 -6.68
CA ALA A 615 6.37 -19.64 -6.26
C ALA A 615 5.88 -19.29 -4.86
N THR A 616 4.58 -19.24 -4.67
CA THR A 616 3.93 -18.95 -3.39
C THR A 616 3.15 -20.18 -2.95
N ARG A 617 3.46 -20.71 -1.76
CA ARG A 617 2.62 -21.67 -1.05
C ARG A 617 1.60 -20.92 -0.20
N PHE A 618 0.37 -21.32 -0.26
CA PHE A 618 -0.72 -20.77 0.54
C PHE A 618 -1.38 -21.89 1.35
N ASP A 619 -1.49 -21.68 2.65
CA ASP A 619 -2.18 -22.58 3.58
C ASP A 619 -3.39 -21.85 4.16
N ALA A 620 -4.58 -22.23 3.70
CA ALA A 620 -5.82 -21.59 4.14
C ALA A 620 -6.11 -21.79 5.64
N GLN A 621 -5.56 -22.82 6.27
CA GLN A 621 -5.74 -23.10 7.71
C GLN A 621 -4.95 -22.14 8.59
N GLN A 622 -3.92 -21.49 8.03
CA GLN A 622 -3.06 -20.53 8.72
C GLN A 622 -3.50 -19.07 8.53
N VAL A 623 -4.56 -18.84 7.77
CA VAL A 623 -5.11 -17.49 7.58
C VAL A 623 -5.70 -17.00 8.89
N VAL A 624 -5.20 -15.89 9.39
CA VAL A 624 -5.76 -15.23 10.57
C VAL A 624 -6.82 -14.22 10.10
N ASP A 625 -8.07 -14.54 10.35
CA ASP A 625 -9.16 -13.60 10.11
C ASP A 625 -9.11 -12.48 11.15
N ASP A 626 -9.18 -11.24 10.65
CA ASP A 626 -9.29 -10.05 11.50
C ASP A 626 -10.73 -9.92 12.02
N THR A 627 -11.01 -10.67 13.09
CA THR A 627 -12.35 -10.74 13.71
C THR A 627 -12.63 -9.59 14.67
N GLN A 628 -11.62 -8.74 14.94
CA GLN A 628 -11.75 -7.62 15.86
C GLN A 628 -12.18 -6.35 15.12
N GLU A 629 -13.11 -5.62 15.72
CA GLU A 629 -13.45 -4.30 15.22
C GLU A 629 -12.27 -3.34 15.36
N PRO A 630 -12.04 -2.44 14.37
CA PRO A 630 -10.96 -1.46 14.46
C PRO A 630 -11.24 -0.43 15.55
N LEU A 631 -10.23 -0.11 16.34
CA LEU A 631 -10.30 0.99 17.31
C LEU A 631 -10.10 2.32 16.58
N VAL A 632 -11.14 3.13 16.55
CA VAL A 632 -11.10 4.41 15.82
C VAL A 632 -10.74 5.55 16.77
N HIS A 633 -9.80 6.38 16.35
CA HIS A 633 -9.36 7.56 17.11
C HIS A 633 -9.28 8.78 16.20
N LEU A 634 -9.68 9.92 16.75
CA LEU A 634 -9.29 11.21 16.18
C LEU A 634 -7.85 11.48 16.56
N THR A 635 -6.99 11.73 15.57
CA THR A 635 -5.54 11.88 15.79
C THR A 635 -5.07 13.32 15.73
N ASP A 636 -5.76 14.17 14.96
CA ASP A 636 -5.41 15.58 14.84
C ASP A 636 -6.64 16.42 14.48
N LEU A 637 -6.67 17.65 15.00
CA LEU A 637 -7.61 18.69 14.64
C LEU A 637 -6.82 19.94 14.25
N GLN A 638 -7.06 20.47 13.07
CA GLN A 638 -6.37 21.66 12.58
C GLN A 638 -7.38 22.75 12.22
N LEU A 639 -6.98 23.97 12.47
CA LEU A 639 -7.69 25.19 12.08
C LEU A 639 -6.86 25.90 10.98
N PHE A 640 -7.43 26.06 9.80
CA PHE A 640 -6.71 26.61 8.62
C PHE A 640 -5.39 25.86 8.32
N TYR A 641 -5.41 24.51 8.45
CA TYR A 641 -4.26 23.60 8.25
C TYR A 641 -3.12 23.72 9.29
N GLU A 642 -3.32 24.49 10.35
CA GLU A 642 -2.35 24.67 11.45
C GLU A 642 -2.90 24.11 12.76
N ARG A 643 -2.02 23.78 13.69
CA ARG A 643 -2.37 23.44 15.07
C ARG A 643 -2.30 24.71 15.92
N PRO A 644 -3.42 25.39 16.17
CA PRO A 644 -3.42 26.60 17.00
C PRO A 644 -3.33 26.23 18.49
N ASP A 645 -3.06 27.22 19.32
CA ASP A 645 -3.40 27.13 20.74
C ASP A 645 -4.93 27.15 20.88
N TRP A 646 -5.51 26.04 21.32
CA TRP A 646 -6.95 25.88 21.50
C TRP A 646 -7.48 26.53 22.76
N SER A 647 -6.61 26.92 23.72
CA SER A 647 -6.99 27.44 25.04
C SER A 647 -8.00 28.58 25.02
N PRO A 648 -8.01 29.49 24.01
CA PRO A 648 -9.01 30.56 23.97
C PRO A 648 -10.44 30.09 23.64
N TRP A 649 -10.58 28.87 23.08
CA TRP A 649 -11.87 28.41 22.52
C TRP A 649 -12.38 27.09 23.09
N CYS A 650 -11.70 26.49 24.07
CA CYS A 650 -12.10 25.22 24.65
C CYS A 650 -12.05 25.22 26.17
N ALA A 651 -12.80 24.34 26.82
CA ALA A 651 -12.78 24.16 28.27
C ALA A 651 -11.51 23.48 28.79
N GLY A 652 -10.79 22.75 27.94
CA GLY A 652 -9.57 22.03 28.24
C GLY A 652 -9.12 21.12 27.11
N LEU A 653 -7.99 20.45 27.32
CA LEU A 653 -7.50 19.45 26.36
C LEU A 653 -7.70 18.05 26.91
N SER A 654 -8.16 17.14 26.04
CA SER A 654 -8.21 15.71 26.31
C SER A 654 -6.79 15.13 26.45
N ARG A 655 -6.68 13.84 26.81
CA ARG A 655 -5.41 13.11 26.90
C ARG A 655 -4.58 13.15 25.60
N ASN A 656 -5.24 13.13 24.45
CA ASN A 656 -4.60 13.13 23.13
C ASN A 656 -4.43 14.56 22.56
N GLY A 657 -4.62 15.59 23.37
CA GLY A 657 -4.47 16.99 22.94
C GLY A 657 -5.67 17.57 22.21
N PHE A 658 -6.80 16.85 22.10
CA PHE A 658 -8.01 17.38 21.48
C PHE A 658 -8.71 18.38 22.39
N PRO A 659 -9.18 19.51 21.85
CA PRO A 659 -9.96 20.48 22.63
C PRO A 659 -11.31 19.86 23.03
N SER A 660 -11.67 20.01 24.30
CA SER A 660 -12.98 19.63 24.81
C SER A 660 -13.88 20.85 24.89
N ASP A 661 -15.16 20.67 24.53
CA ASP A 661 -16.14 21.76 24.50
C ASP A 661 -15.67 22.95 23.64
N LEU A 662 -15.41 22.67 22.37
CA LEU A 662 -14.81 23.63 21.44
C LEU A 662 -15.87 24.59 20.91
N HIS A 663 -15.68 25.89 21.22
CA HIS A 663 -16.50 26.99 20.73
C HIS A 663 -15.70 27.96 19.88
N LEU A 664 -15.88 27.92 18.57
CA LEU A 664 -15.14 28.74 17.63
C LEU A 664 -15.94 29.98 17.23
N PRO A 665 -15.31 31.14 17.06
CA PRO A 665 -15.94 32.30 16.45
C PRO A 665 -16.21 32.04 14.95
N HIS A 666 -17.17 32.78 14.37
CA HIS A 666 -17.66 32.59 13.01
C HIS A 666 -16.58 32.67 11.91
N ASP A 667 -15.47 33.35 12.16
CA ASP A 667 -14.32 33.48 11.25
C ASP A 667 -13.32 32.32 11.37
N LYS A 668 -13.50 31.44 12.37
CA LYS A 668 -12.68 30.25 12.59
C LYS A 668 -13.43 29.00 12.18
N ASN A 669 -13.75 28.90 10.90
CA ASN A 669 -14.70 27.93 10.37
C ASN A 669 -14.13 27.00 9.29
N HIS A 670 -12.81 26.81 9.29
CA HIS A 670 -12.10 25.90 8.42
C HIS A 670 -11.37 24.85 9.25
N LEU A 671 -11.97 23.68 9.38
CA LEU A 671 -11.48 22.61 10.24
C LEU A 671 -11.04 21.40 9.42
N THR A 672 -9.91 20.84 9.80
CA THR A 672 -9.42 19.57 9.26
C THR A 672 -9.37 18.55 10.38
N PHE A 673 -10.11 17.46 10.20
CA PHE A 673 -10.10 16.31 11.09
C PHE A 673 -9.19 15.22 10.51
N SER A 674 -8.26 14.72 11.32
CA SER A 674 -7.49 13.51 11.01
C SER A 674 -7.92 12.40 11.96
N PHE A 675 -8.01 11.20 11.45
CA PHE A 675 -8.48 10.04 12.20
C PHE A 675 -7.76 8.78 11.74
N THR A 676 -7.69 7.80 12.61
CA THR A 676 -7.14 6.48 12.28
C THR A 676 -8.00 5.38 12.90
N GLY A 677 -8.16 4.29 12.19
CA GLY A 677 -8.72 3.04 12.70
C GLY A 677 -7.59 2.06 12.88
N ILE A 678 -7.39 1.60 14.10
CA ILE A 678 -6.34 0.65 14.43
C ILE A 678 -6.88 -0.76 14.21
N SER A 679 -6.39 -1.41 13.16
CA SER A 679 -6.42 -2.84 12.95
C SER A 679 -4.99 -3.26 12.67
N LEU A 680 -4.36 -3.88 13.66
CA LEU A 680 -2.95 -4.24 13.54
C LEU A 680 -2.75 -5.44 12.59
N ALA A 681 -3.78 -6.23 12.29
CA ALA A 681 -3.68 -7.35 11.35
C ALA A 681 -3.35 -6.85 9.94
N TYR A 682 -4.19 -5.99 9.37
CA TYR A 682 -4.07 -5.47 8.01
C TYR A 682 -4.34 -3.96 7.98
N PRO A 683 -3.44 -3.12 8.48
CA PRO A 683 -3.67 -1.68 8.65
C PRO A 683 -3.93 -0.94 7.33
N GLU A 684 -3.37 -1.38 6.20
CA GLU A 684 -3.58 -0.77 4.89
C GLU A 684 -4.98 -1.03 4.33
N LYS A 685 -5.66 -2.08 4.79
CA LYS A 685 -7.02 -2.45 4.36
C LYS A 685 -8.11 -1.77 5.14
N VAL A 686 -7.79 -1.01 6.17
CA VAL A 686 -8.78 -0.23 6.92
C VAL A 686 -9.42 0.79 6.00
N ARG A 687 -10.74 0.86 6.02
CA ARG A 687 -11.54 1.81 5.24
C ARG A 687 -12.43 2.61 6.16
N TYR A 688 -12.70 3.84 5.78
CA TYR A 688 -13.36 4.84 6.60
C TYR A 688 -14.61 5.38 5.92
N ARG A 689 -15.54 5.83 6.73
CA ARG A 689 -16.61 6.73 6.35
C ARG A 689 -16.85 7.72 7.48
N TRP A 690 -17.26 8.92 7.14
CA TRP A 690 -17.51 9.98 8.11
C TRP A 690 -18.72 10.81 7.69
N ILE A 691 -19.23 11.58 8.63
CA ILE A 691 -20.28 12.55 8.45
C ILE A 691 -20.09 13.70 9.44
N LEU A 692 -20.30 14.92 8.99
CA LEU A 692 -20.45 16.10 9.86
C LEU A 692 -21.95 16.39 9.97
N GLU A 693 -22.59 15.87 11.02
CA GLU A 693 -24.00 16.15 11.27
C GLU A 693 -24.25 17.64 11.45
N GLY A 694 -25.27 18.14 10.79
CA GLY A 694 -25.56 19.57 10.68
C GLY A 694 -24.97 20.22 9.42
N TYR A 695 -24.08 19.51 8.68
CA TYR A 695 -23.45 20.00 7.45
C TYR A 695 -23.61 19.04 6.26
N ASP A 696 -23.26 17.76 6.45
CA ASP A 696 -23.35 16.74 5.41
C ASP A 696 -24.77 16.14 5.34
N PRO A 697 -25.31 15.87 4.15
CA PRO A 697 -26.63 15.25 3.99
C PRO A 697 -26.61 13.76 4.32
N ASP A 698 -25.47 13.05 4.13
CA ASP A 698 -25.32 11.61 4.35
C ASP A 698 -23.85 11.27 4.61
N TRP A 699 -23.58 10.00 4.95
CA TRP A 699 -22.23 9.48 5.15
C TRP A 699 -21.41 9.60 3.87
N SER A 700 -20.12 9.90 4.03
CA SER A 700 -19.16 9.88 2.93
C SER A 700 -19.08 8.49 2.27
N PRO A 701 -18.71 8.39 1.00
CA PRO A 701 -18.32 7.11 0.40
C PRO A 701 -17.19 6.43 1.20
N ILE A 702 -17.16 5.10 1.14
CA ILE A 702 -16.12 4.31 1.80
C ILE A 702 -14.77 4.58 1.11
N THR A 703 -13.76 4.97 1.88
CA THR A 703 -12.45 5.38 1.37
C THR A 703 -11.31 4.96 2.29
N ALA A 704 -10.08 4.98 1.78
CA ALA A 704 -8.85 4.81 2.56
C ALA A 704 -8.35 6.12 3.19
N THR A 705 -8.98 7.26 2.88
CA THR A 705 -8.55 8.58 3.35
C THR A 705 -8.74 8.71 4.86
N GLN A 706 -7.69 9.14 5.55
CA GLN A 706 -7.66 9.33 7.01
C GLN A 706 -7.78 10.80 7.43
N ARG A 707 -8.15 11.66 6.51
CA ARG A 707 -8.23 13.10 6.72
C ARG A 707 -9.35 13.71 5.92
N VAL A 708 -10.10 14.62 6.54
CA VAL A 708 -11.15 15.39 5.87
C VAL A 708 -11.08 16.85 6.27
N THR A 709 -11.28 17.74 5.31
CA THR A 709 -11.30 19.18 5.55
C THR A 709 -12.68 19.75 5.20
N TYR A 710 -13.24 20.47 6.14
CA TYR A 710 -14.46 21.24 5.98
C TYR A 710 -14.13 22.71 5.97
N SER A 711 -14.50 23.38 4.88
CA SER A 711 -14.23 24.80 4.68
C SER A 711 -15.50 25.60 4.77
N ASN A 712 -15.41 26.76 5.40
CA ASN A 712 -16.52 27.70 5.51
C ASN A 712 -17.78 27.10 6.14
N ILE A 713 -17.60 26.42 7.27
CA ILE A 713 -18.69 25.82 8.04
C ILE A 713 -19.56 26.95 8.58
N PRO A 714 -20.90 26.95 8.33
CA PRO A 714 -21.79 27.98 8.87
C PRO A 714 -21.83 28.01 10.41
N PRO A 715 -22.27 29.10 11.04
CA PRO A 715 -22.55 29.08 12.47
C PRO A 715 -23.62 28.03 12.84
N GLY A 716 -23.36 27.24 13.87
CA GLY A 716 -24.22 26.13 14.32
C GLY A 716 -23.49 25.18 15.25
N ASP A 717 -24.23 24.17 15.71
CA ASP A 717 -23.70 23.06 16.50
C ASP A 717 -23.49 21.87 15.58
N TYR A 718 -22.32 21.25 15.68
CA TYR A 718 -21.91 20.19 14.77
C TYR A 718 -21.41 18.97 15.53
N THR A 719 -21.68 17.80 14.98
CA THR A 719 -21.13 16.53 15.47
C THR A 719 -20.40 15.83 14.33
N PHE A 720 -19.08 15.82 14.38
CA PHE A 720 -18.28 14.99 13.48
C PHE A 720 -18.33 13.54 13.94
N LYS A 721 -18.68 12.63 13.04
CA LYS A 721 -18.72 11.19 13.30
C LYS A 721 -17.84 10.45 12.28
N VAL A 722 -17.06 9.50 12.75
CA VAL A 722 -16.23 8.65 11.90
C VAL A 722 -16.34 7.20 12.32
N MET A 723 -16.39 6.34 11.33
CA MET A 723 -16.35 4.88 11.47
C MET A 723 -15.25 4.30 10.60
N ALA A 724 -14.70 3.17 11.03
CA ALA A 724 -13.76 2.39 10.25
C ALA A 724 -14.19 0.93 10.16
N ARG A 725 -13.82 0.26 9.08
CA ARG A 725 -13.94 -1.19 8.94
C ARG A 725 -12.58 -1.81 8.72
N ASN A 726 -12.38 -3.03 9.25
CA ASN A 726 -11.18 -3.82 9.07
C ASN A 726 -11.16 -4.54 7.71
N ALA A 727 -10.11 -5.35 7.48
CA ALA A 727 -9.94 -6.14 6.25
C ALA A 727 -11.06 -7.17 6.01
N SER A 728 -11.63 -7.72 7.08
CA SER A 728 -12.74 -8.68 7.02
C SER A 728 -14.12 -8.01 6.87
N GLY A 729 -14.16 -6.67 6.71
CA GLY A 729 -15.40 -5.92 6.51
C GLY A 729 -16.15 -5.56 7.79
N ILE A 730 -15.60 -5.84 8.96
CA ILE A 730 -16.22 -5.57 10.27
C ILE A 730 -16.05 -4.08 10.60
N TRP A 731 -17.16 -3.40 10.83
CA TRP A 731 -17.21 -2.01 11.28
C TRP A 731 -17.10 -1.93 12.79
N ASN A 732 -16.49 -0.83 13.29
CA ASN A 732 -16.61 -0.52 14.70
C ASN A 732 -18.08 -0.29 15.09
N GLU A 733 -18.49 -0.86 16.23
CA GLU A 733 -19.89 -0.88 16.67
C GLU A 733 -20.49 0.53 16.81
N LYS A 734 -19.71 1.46 17.35
CA LYS A 734 -20.14 2.83 17.61
C LYS A 734 -19.22 3.82 16.90
N PRO A 735 -19.79 4.82 16.17
CA PRO A 735 -18.96 5.87 15.59
C PRO A 735 -18.24 6.67 16.68
N VAL A 736 -17.00 7.05 16.41
CA VAL A 736 -16.31 8.04 17.23
C VAL A 736 -16.88 9.41 16.91
N THR A 737 -17.27 10.15 17.94
CA THR A 737 -17.96 11.42 17.82
C THR A 737 -17.13 12.55 18.40
N TYR A 738 -17.18 13.72 17.76
CA TYR A 738 -16.58 14.95 18.24
C TYR A 738 -17.56 16.11 18.01
N THR A 739 -17.92 16.82 19.09
CA THR A 739 -18.87 17.93 19.04
C THR A 739 -18.14 19.26 19.13
N PHE A 740 -18.59 20.22 18.36
CA PHE A 740 -18.09 21.60 18.43
C PHE A 740 -19.15 22.58 17.97
N THR A 741 -19.02 23.83 18.39
CA THR A 741 -19.92 24.91 18.05
C THR A 741 -19.18 26.00 17.28
N ILE A 742 -19.78 26.53 16.22
CA ILE A 742 -19.36 27.77 15.58
C ILE A 742 -20.34 28.87 15.93
N ALA A 743 -19.88 29.85 16.68
CA ALA A 743 -20.72 30.95 17.15
C ALA A 743 -21.16 31.84 15.99
N PRO A 744 -22.38 32.31 15.96
CA PRO A 744 -22.80 33.29 14.96
C PRO A 744 -22.09 34.63 15.18
N PRO A 745 -21.85 35.40 14.09
CA PRO A 745 -21.31 36.75 14.21
C PRO A 745 -22.21 37.60 15.11
N PHE A 746 -21.56 38.47 15.91
CA PHE A 746 -22.26 39.24 16.96
C PHE A 746 -23.48 39.99 16.42
N TRP A 747 -23.43 40.44 15.14
CA TRP A 747 -24.55 41.14 14.52
C TRP A 747 -25.75 40.27 14.14
N ARG A 748 -25.63 38.95 14.24
CA ARG A 748 -26.73 37.97 14.10
C ARG A 748 -27.27 37.46 15.44
N THR A 749 -26.65 37.84 16.55
CA THR A 749 -27.16 37.42 17.86
C THR A 749 -28.49 38.09 18.19
N THR A 750 -29.34 37.36 18.86
CA THR A 750 -30.68 37.91 19.31
C THR A 750 -30.52 39.19 20.13
N SER A 751 -29.49 39.27 20.96
CA SER A 751 -29.18 40.46 21.76
C SER A 751 -28.80 41.68 20.89
N PHE A 752 -27.99 41.47 19.82
CA PHE A 752 -27.65 42.56 18.90
C PHE A 752 -28.86 42.99 18.06
N LEU A 753 -29.62 42.02 17.54
CA LEU A 753 -30.83 42.31 16.77
C LEU A 753 -31.90 43.02 17.64
N ALA A 754 -32.09 42.59 18.89
CA ALA A 754 -32.94 43.23 19.85
C ALA A 754 -32.43 44.64 20.23
N GLY A 755 -31.12 44.79 20.47
CA GLY A 755 -30.50 46.07 20.71
C GLY A 755 -30.57 47.01 19.51
N GLY A 756 -30.30 46.46 18.28
CA GLY A 756 -30.45 47.18 17.02
C GLY A 756 -31.90 47.58 16.74
N GLY A 757 -32.84 46.66 16.99
CA GLY A 757 -34.27 46.94 16.91
C GLY A 757 -34.71 48.07 17.91
N LEU A 758 -34.21 47.96 19.15
CA LEU A 758 -34.46 49.00 20.14
C LEU A 758 -33.84 50.35 19.75
N THR A 759 -32.59 50.32 19.22
CA THR A 759 -31.91 51.52 18.75
C THR A 759 -32.61 52.12 17.55
N LEU A 760 -33.12 51.29 16.61
CA LEU A 760 -33.93 51.77 15.47
C LEU A 760 -35.26 52.32 15.94
N LEU A 761 -35.92 51.72 16.94
CA LEU A 761 -37.17 52.22 17.53
C LEU A 761 -36.96 53.54 18.24
N LEU A 762 -35.86 53.68 19.02
CA LEU A 762 -35.48 54.94 19.67
C LEU A 762 -35.04 55.99 18.63
N GLY A 763 -34.27 55.57 17.58
CA GLY A 763 -33.88 56.40 16.46
C GLY A 763 -35.07 56.87 15.63
N PHE A 764 -36.03 55.97 15.37
CA PHE A 764 -37.29 56.28 14.70
C PHE A 764 -38.14 57.26 15.51
N GLY A 765 -38.23 57.04 16.81
CA GLY A 765 -38.92 57.98 17.71
C GLY A 765 -38.23 59.34 17.75
N GLY A 766 -36.90 59.35 17.75
CA GLY A 766 -36.05 60.56 17.59
C GLY A 766 -36.20 61.19 16.22
N PHE A 767 -36.20 60.40 15.15
CA PHE A 767 -36.39 60.83 13.76
C PHE A 767 -37.80 61.44 13.54
N VAL A 768 -38.85 60.86 14.09
CA VAL A 768 -40.20 61.40 14.02
C VAL A 768 -40.27 62.77 14.72
N ARG A 769 -39.64 62.91 15.91
CA ARG A 769 -39.54 64.18 16.58
C ARG A 769 -38.69 65.23 15.82
N LEU A 770 -37.60 64.78 15.18
CA LEU A 770 -36.76 65.63 14.33
C LEU A 770 -37.45 65.95 13.00
N ARG A 771 -38.18 65.03 12.40
CA ARG A 771 -38.96 65.21 11.18
C ARG A 771 -40.07 66.26 11.40
N GLU A 772 -40.77 66.24 12.53
CA GLU A 772 -41.75 67.26 12.88
C GLU A 772 -41.10 68.65 13.04
N ARG A 773 -39.86 68.70 13.51
CA ARG A 773 -39.08 69.95 13.56
C ARG A 773 -38.49 70.37 12.20
N ASN A 774 -38.09 69.42 11.33
CA ASN A 774 -37.45 69.69 10.04
C ASN A 774 -38.46 69.94 8.88
N GLN A 775 -39.68 69.37 8.95
CA GLN A 775 -40.69 69.67 7.94
C GLN A 775 -41.08 71.16 7.78
N ARG A 776 -40.70 71.99 8.77
CA ARG A 776 -40.78 73.45 8.63
C ARG A 776 -39.62 74.12 7.94
N ARG A 777 -38.49 73.38 7.73
CA ARG A 777 -37.30 73.94 7.11
C ARG A 777 -37.00 73.42 5.71
N GLU A 778 -37.67 72.41 5.22
CA GLU A 778 -37.24 71.68 4.02
C GLU A 778 -38.01 71.99 2.73
N ARG A 779 -38.97 72.95 2.78
CA ARG A 779 -39.58 73.43 1.55
C ARG A 779 -38.68 74.29 0.67
N GLU A 780 -37.56 74.74 1.21
CA GLU A 780 -36.62 75.63 0.45
C GLU A 780 -35.37 74.96 -0.13
N ARG A 781 -35.16 73.60 0.13
CA ARG A 781 -33.93 72.93 -0.28
C ARG A 781 -34.02 71.87 -1.39
N LEU A 782 -35.21 71.54 -1.83
CA LEU A 782 -35.43 70.41 -2.74
C LEU A 782 -35.11 70.73 -4.24
N GLU A 783 -34.96 71.97 -4.62
CA GLU A 783 -34.68 72.33 -6.04
C GLU A 783 -33.21 72.23 -6.48
N ARG A 784 -32.24 71.98 -5.55
CA ARG A 784 -30.83 71.94 -5.88
C ARG A 784 -30.20 70.51 -5.95
N MET A 785 -30.88 69.49 -5.54
CA MET A 785 -30.24 68.16 -5.46
C MET A 785 -30.54 67.15 -6.57
N VAL A 786 -31.38 67.48 -7.51
CA VAL A 786 -31.67 66.57 -8.64
C VAL A 786 -30.53 66.55 -9.69
N LYS A 787 -29.65 67.50 -9.66
CA LYS A 787 -28.63 67.66 -10.73
C LYS A 787 -27.31 66.91 -10.48
N ILE A 788 -27.08 66.37 -9.27
CA ILE A 788 -25.78 65.74 -8.92
C ILE A 788 -25.85 64.20 -8.97
N ARG A 789 -27.04 63.61 -8.93
CA ARG A 789 -27.13 62.13 -8.77
C ARG A 789 -27.09 61.31 -10.06
N THR A 790 -27.13 62.00 -11.22
CA THR A 790 -27.10 61.33 -12.54
C THR A 790 -25.69 61.03 -13.04
N SER A 791 -24.69 61.66 -12.47
CA SER A 791 -23.30 61.39 -12.90
C SER A 791 -22.57 60.25 -12.18
N GLN A 792 -23.07 59.87 -11.01
CA GLN A 792 -22.40 58.80 -10.22
C GLN A 792 -22.80 57.38 -10.61
N LEU A 793 -23.96 57.19 -11.27
CA LEU A 793 -24.41 55.85 -11.70
C LEU A 793 -23.72 55.34 -12.98
N ALA A 794 -23.09 56.28 -13.76
CA ALA A 794 -22.42 55.90 -14.99
C ALA A 794 -21.03 55.25 -14.74
N GLU A 795 -20.36 55.70 -13.69
CA GLU A 795 -18.99 55.27 -13.36
C GLU A 795 -18.92 53.87 -12.72
N GLU A 796 -19.96 53.47 -11.99
CA GLU A 796 -20.02 52.15 -11.35
C GLU A 796 -20.36 51.00 -12.33
N LYS A 797 -21.08 51.35 -13.40
CA LYS A 797 -21.45 50.42 -14.47
C LYS A 797 -20.24 50.03 -15.33
N GLU A 798 -19.38 50.99 -15.63
CA GLU A 798 -18.19 50.77 -16.45
C GLU A 798 -17.16 49.85 -15.76
N ARG A 799 -17.01 50.00 -14.46
CA ARG A 799 -16.07 49.21 -13.65
C ARG A 799 -16.46 47.72 -13.48
N SER A 800 -17.78 47.46 -13.51
CA SER A 800 -18.32 46.07 -13.45
C SER A 800 -18.16 45.35 -14.79
N ASP A 801 -18.23 46.12 -15.88
CA ASP A 801 -18.12 45.59 -17.24
C ASP A 801 -16.67 45.23 -17.58
N ASP A 802 -15.69 45.97 -17.09
CA ASP A 802 -14.26 45.70 -17.27
C ASP A 802 -13.79 44.45 -16.50
N LEU A 803 -14.34 44.18 -15.33
CA LEU A 803 -13.99 42.97 -14.56
C LEU A 803 -14.48 41.69 -15.23
N LEU A 804 -15.63 41.72 -15.89
CA LEU A 804 -16.17 40.54 -16.61
C LEU A 804 -15.38 40.24 -17.88
N ARG A 805 -14.84 41.25 -18.54
CA ARG A 805 -14.03 41.11 -19.78
C ARG A 805 -12.62 40.56 -19.54
N ASN A 806 -12.11 40.68 -18.32
CA ASN A 806 -10.80 40.14 -17.95
C ASN A 806 -10.83 38.61 -17.64
N ILE A 807 -12.02 38.01 -17.56
CA ILE A 807 -12.20 36.58 -17.19
C ILE A 807 -12.74 35.77 -18.37
N LEU A 808 -13.49 36.40 -19.26
CA LEU A 808 -14.16 35.72 -20.38
C LEU A 808 -13.93 36.51 -21.68
N PRO A 809 -13.85 35.85 -22.84
CA PRO A 809 -13.82 36.51 -24.12
C PRO A 809 -15.03 37.48 -24.29
N ALA A 810 -14.80 38.62 -24.92
CA ALA A 810 -15.78 39.74 -24.99
C ALA A 810 -17.17 39.32 -25.51
N SER A 811 -17.23 38.49 -26.53
CA SER A 811 -18.48 37.96 -27.11
C SER A 811 -19.21 37.02 -26.11
N THR A 812 -18.48 36.19 -25.39
CA THR A 812 -19.02 35.26 -24.39
C THR A 812 -19.46 36.01 -23.11
N ALA A 813 -18.77 37.07 -22.72
CA ALA A 813 -19.15 37.94 -21.60
C ALA A 813 -20.46 38.70 -21.88
N GLU A 814 -20.65 39.17 -23.14
CA GLU A 814 -21.85 39.86 -23.59
C GLU A 814 -23.06 38.90 -23.64
N GLU A 815 -22.85 37.67 -24.13
CA GLU A 815 -23.89 36.62 -24.14
C GLU A 815 -24.32 36.26 -22.74
N LEU A 816 -23.38 36.05 -21.82
CA LEU A 816 -23.64 35.76 -20.41
C LEU A 816 -24.45 36.88 -19.73
N LYS A 817 -24.16 38.15 -20.10
CA LYS A 817 -24.84 39.33 -19.57
C LYS A 817 -26.28 39.46 -20.07
N GLN A 818 -26.50 39.14 -21.36
CA GLN A 818 -27.82 39.23 -21.97
C GLN A 818 -28.73 38.03 -21.66
N LYS A 819 -28.19 36.81 -21.64
CA LYS A 819 -28.97 35.56 -21.51
C LYS A 819 -28.81 34.86 -20.16
N GLY A 820 -27.86 35.27 -19.30
CA GLY A 820 -27.56 34.62 -18.04
C GLY A 820 -26.84 33.26 -18.17
N THR A 821 -26.62 32.80 -19.41
CA THR A 821 -25.90 31.57 -19.78
C THR A 821 -25.14 31.81 -21.07
N ALA A 822 -23.99 31.18 -21.24
CA ALA A 822 -23.25 31.14 -22.50
C ALA A 822 -23.36 29.74 -23.10
N GLU A 823 -23.72 29.65 -24.36
CA GLU A 823 -23.83 28.38 -25.09
C GLU A 823 -22.46 27.86 -25.52
N ALA A 824 -22.29 26.55 -25.56
CA ALA A 824 -21.09 25.95 -26.09
C ALA A 824 -21.13 25.95 -27.63
N HIS A 825 -20.07 26.53 -28.24
CA HIS A 825 -19.96 26.68 -29.68
C HIS A 825 -18.99 25.64 -30.24
N ARG A 826 -19.37 25.04 -31.35
CA ARG A 826 -18.52 24.12 -32.12
C ARG A 826 -17.78 24.88 -33.22
N TYR A 827 -16.47 24.65 -33.24
CA TYR A 827 -15.57 25.20 -34.25
C TYR A 827 -15.05 24.06 -35.08
N GLU A 828 -15.31 24.04 -36.38
CA GLU A 828 -14.93 22.95 -37.27
C GLU A 828 -13.43 22.92 -37.57
N SER A 829 -12.75 24.05 -37.45
CA SER A 829 -11.28 24.13 -37.55
C SER A 829 -10.73 25.15 -36.57
N CYS A 830 -9.92 24.69 -35.69
CA CYS A 830 -9.22 25.49 -34.66
C CYS A 830 -7.82 24.87 -34.49
N THR A 831 -6.85 25.65 -34.11
CA THR A 831 -5.50 25.16 -33.83
C THR A 831 -5.19 25.33 -32.37
N VAL A 832 -4.89 24.23 -31.73
CA VAL A 832 -4.56 24.16 -30.30
C VAL A 832 -3.05 23.99 -30.14
N LEU A 833 -2.48 24.81 -29.27
CA LEU A 833 -1.08 24.77 -28.86
C LEU A 833 -0.96 24.38 -27.40
N PHE A 834 -0.08 23.41 -27.14
CA PHE A 834 0.39 23.07 -25.81
C PHE A 834 1.89 23.30 -25.69
N SER A 835 2.30 23.87 -24.59
CA SER A 835 3.71 23.92 -24.21
C SER A 835 3.92 23.34 -22.81
N ASP A 836 5.10 22.77 -22.56
CA ASP A 836 5.48 22.16 -21.31
C ASP A 836 7.00 22.27 -21.10
N PHE A 837 7.46 22.40 -19.85
CA PHE A 837 8.89 22.51 -19.57
C PHE A 837 9.51 21.13 -19.35
N LYS A 838 10.45 20.74 -20.21
CA LYS A 838 11.10 19.43 -20.15
C LYS A 838 11.93 19.26 -18.87
N GLY A 839 11.55 18.26 -18.06
CA GLY A 839 12.26 17.97 -16.81
C GLY A 839 11.81 18.82 -15.62
N PHE A 840 10.68 19.54 -15.75
CA PHE A 840 10.12 20.40 -14.72
C PHE A 840 10.04 19.74 -13.35
N THR A 841 9.51 18.53 -13.25
CA THR A 841 9.41 17.77 -11.99
C THR A 841 10.76 17.59 -11.29
N GLY A 842 11.85 17.49 -12.07
CA GLY A 842 13.20 17.32 -11.54
C GLY A 842 13.77 18.60 -10.91
N PHE A 843 13.64 19.73 -11.59
CA PHE A 843 14.19 20.99 -11.07
C PHE A 843 13.21 21.75 -10.17
N SER A 844 11.92 21.55 -10.31
CA SER A 844 10.93 22.13 -9.39
C SER A 844 11.04 21.59 -7.98
N SER A 845 11.49 20.34 -7.80
CA SER A 845 11.74 19.73 -6.49
C SER A 845 12.97 20.33 -5.76
N LEU A 846 13.79 21.10 -6.45
CA LEU A 846 14.99 21.75 -5.91
C LEU A 846 14.76 23.24 -5.57
N MET A 847 13.55 23.76 -5.84
CA MET A 847 13.18 25.15 -5.60
C MET A 847 12.14 25.25 -4.49
N ASP A 848 12.17 26.36 -3.76
CA ASP A 848 11.06 26.69 -2.85
C ASP A 848 9.81 27.11 -3.65
N SER A 849 8.65 26.97 -3.03
CA SER A 849 7.35 27.14 -3.68
C SER A 849 7.13 28.57 -4.20
N ASP A 850 7.59 29.57 -3.51
CA ASP A 850 7.38 30.98 -3.87
C ASP A 850 8.24 31.36 -5.07
N THR A 851 9.49 30.93 -5.09
CA THR A 851 10.40 31.09 -6.24
C THR A 851 9.87 30.35 -7.46
N LEU A 852 9.37 29.12 -7.28
CA LEU A 852 8.80 28.33 -8.36
C LEU A 852 7.59 29.02 -8.99
N VAL A 853 6.67 29.55 -8.19
CA VAL A 853 5.48 30.27 -8.68
C VAL A 853 5.89 31.54 -9.38
N SER A 854 6.86 32.31 -8.86
CA SER A 854 7.36 33.54 -9.47
C SER A 854 8.02 33.28 -10.83
N GLU A 855 8.79 32.18 -10.93
CA GLU A 855 9.43 31.80 -12.20
C GLU A 855 8.39 31.34 -13.23
N LEU A 856 7.39 30.58 -12.83
CA LEU A 856 6.29 30.19 -13.72
C LEU A 856 5.49 31.41 -14.18
N ASP A 857 5.19 32.35 -13.27
CA ASP A 857 4.48 33.59 -13.60
C ASP A 857 5.28 34.42 -14.62
N HIS A 858 6.61 34.50 -14.47
CA HIS A 858 7.48 35.15 -15.42
C HIS A 858 7.32 34.57 -16.85
N TYR A 859 7.43 33.24 -17.00
CA TYR A 859 7.28 32.62 -18.32
C TYR A 859 5.85 32.70 -18.84
N PHE A 860 4.85 32.56 -18.00
CA PHE A 860 3.46 32.62 -18.43
C PHE A 860 3.07 34.04 -18.87
N ARG A 861 3.61 35.10 -18.29
CA ARG A 861 3.46 36.47 -18.78
C ARG A 861 4.09 36.67 -20.16
N LEU A 862 5.28 36.13 -20.39
CA LEU A 862 5.89 36.13 -21.71
C LEU A 862 5.03 35.40 -22.75
N PHE A 863 4.38 34.33 -22.33
CA PHE A 863 3.48 33.55 -23.18
C PHE A 863 2.14 34.30 -23.40
N ASP A 864 1.61 34.97 -22.39
CA ASP A 864 0.43 35.83 -22.50
C ASP A 864 0.67 36.95 -23.49
N GLU A 865 1.81 37.65 -23.40
CA GLU A 865 2.18 38.72 -24.36
C GLU A 865 2.33 38.18 -25.79
N ALA A 866 2.88 36.96 -25.96
CA ALA A 866 2.97 36.34 -27.26
C ALA A 866 1.59 35.92 -27.78
N CYS A 867 0.71 35.42 -26.88
CA CYS A 867 -0.66 35.03 -27.15
C CYS A 867 -1.48 36.20 -27.70
N ASP A 868 -1.42 37.34 -27.02
CA ASP A 868 -2.09 38.59 -27.41
C ASP A 868 -1.57 39.10 -28.78
N ARG A 869 -0.25 39.11 -28.97
CA ARG A 869 0.41 39.59 -30.20
C ARG A 869 -0.02 38.81 -31.45
N HIS A 870 -0.20 37.48 -31.30
CA HIS A 870 -0.58 36.62 -32.41
C HIS A 870 -2.08 36.32 -32.46
N GLY A 871 -2.86 36.93 -31.53
CA GLY A 871 -4.32 36.84 -31.50
C GLY A 871 -4.87 35.45 -31.25
N LEU A 872 -4.22 34.68 -30.35
CA LEU A 872 -4.74 33.44 -29.81
C LEU A 872 -5.53 33.71 -28.53
N GLU A 873 -6.38 32.81 -28.17
CA GLU A 873 -7.10 32.81 -26.91
C GLU A 873 -6.37 31.91 -25.88
N LYS A 874 -5.99 32.48 -24.77
CA LYS A 874 -5.47 31.71 -23.64
C LYS A 874 -6.60 30.90 -23.02
N ILE A 875 -6.45 29.59 -22.92
CA ILE A 875 -7.48 28.75 -22.35
C ILE A 875 -7.21 28.49 -20.87
N LYS A 876 -6.08 27.94 -20.53
CA LYS A 876 -5.68 27.65 -19.15
C LYS A 876 -4.22 27.24 -19.06
N THR A 877 -3.73 27.24 -17.81
CA THR A 877 -2.48 26.59 -17.45
C THR A 877 -2.77 25.29 -16.67
N ILE A 878 -1.98 24.25 -16.89
CA ILE A 878 -2.13 22.93 -16.25
C ILE A 878 -0.76 22.56 -15.68
N GLY A 879 -0.51 22.94 -14.41
CA GLY A 879 0.82 22.83 -13.83
C GLY A 879 1.81 23.77 -14.52
N ASP A 880 2.85 23.22 -15.14
CA ASP A 880 3.84 23.93 -15.94
C ASP A 880 3.48 24.00 -17.44
N ALA A 881 2.39 23.38 -17.83
CA ALA A 881 1.90 23.44 -19.21
C ALA A 881 1.02 24.69 -19.46
N TYR A 882 1.23 25.34 -20.60
CA TYR A 882 0.42 26.45 -21.08
C TYR A 882 -0.39 26.01 -22.29
N MET A 883 -1.68 26.31 -22.27
CA MET A 883 -2.61 25.93 -23.34
C MET A 883 -3.30 27.17 -23.88
N CYS A 884 -3.20 27.37 -25.21
CA CYS A 884 -3.93 28.40 -25.95
C CYS A 884 -4.45 27.86 -27.29
N ALA A 885 -5.36 28.58 -27.89
CA ALA A 885 -5.99 28.19 -29.15
C ALA A 885 -6.22 29.37 -30.09
N ALA A 886 -6.02 29.12 -31.38
CA ALA A 886 -6.29 30.10 -32.45
C ALA A 886 -7.55 29.69 -33.20
N GLY A 887 -8.36 30.68 -33.63
CA GLY A 887 -9.63 30.45 -34.32
C GLY A 887 -10.83 30.33 -33.39
N ILE A 888 -10.69 30.76 -32.18
CA ILE A 888 -11.72 30.90 -31.16
C ILE A 888 -11.44 32.20 -30.35
N PRO A 889 -12.45 32.86 -29.76
CA PRO A 889 -13.89 32.65 -29.91
C PRO A 889 -14.43 33.07 -31.30
N GLU A 890 -13.61 33.68 -32.11
CA GLU A 890 -13.95 34.06 -33.50
C GLU A 890 -13.17 33.15 -34.46
N PRO A 891 -13.85 32.55 -35.46
CA PRO A 891 -13.18 31.76 -36.47
C PRO A 891 -12.24 32.64 -37.32
N LYS A 892 -10.99 32.21 -37.47
CA LYS A 892 -9.97 32.88 -38.29
C LYS A 892 -9.39 31.89 -39.28
N ALA A 893 -9.30 32.25 -40.54
CA ALA A 893 -8.67 31.41 -41.58
C ALA A 893 -7.15 31.24 -41.34
N THR A 894 -6.54 32.14 -40.59
CA THR A 894 -5.11 32.16 -40.29
C THR A 894 -4.73 31.39 -39.03
N HIS A 895 -5.70 30.70 -38.35
CA HIS A 895 -5.50 30.09 -37.04
C HIS A 895 -4.27 29.14 -36.95
N ALA A 896 -4.00 28.36 -38.00
CA ALA A 896 -2.84 27.44 -37.98
C ALA A 896 -1.51 28.22 -38.13
N ARG A 897 -1.49 29.27 -38.95
CA ARG A 897 -0.37 30.19 -39.11
C ARG A 897 -0.08 30.91 -37.80
N ASP A 898 -1.12 31.50 -37.20
CA ASP A 898 -1.00 32.29 -35.97
C ASP A 898 -0.46 31.43 -34.80
N ALA A 899 -0.96 30.20 -34.69
CA ALA A 899 -0.48 29.26 -33.68
C ALA A 899 0.97 28.82 -33.89
N VAL A 900 1.41 28.64 -35.12
CA VAL A 900 2.81 28.31 -35.41
C VAL A 900 3.72 29.48 -35.11
N LEU A 901 3.33 30.68 -35.48
CA LEU A 901 4.08 31.91 -35.17
C LEU A 901 4.16 32.15 -33.65
N MET A 902 3.08 31.95 -32.94
CA MET A 902 3.04 31.95 -31.48
C MET A 902 4.03 30.95 -30.88
N GLY A 903 4.01 29.69 -31.37
CA GLY A 903 4.92 28.62 -30.89
C GLY A 903 6.39 28.96 -31.10
N LEU A 904 6.74 29.58 -32.23
CA LEU A 904 8.10 30.07 -32.51
C LEU A 904 8.47 31.24 -31.60
N ALA A 905 7.55 32.19 -31.38
CA ALA A 905 7.74 33.32 -30.49
C ALA A 905 7.94 32.86 -29.02
N MET A 906 7.23 31.82 -28.58
CA MET A 906 7.42 31.25 -27.25
C MET A 906 8.81 30.60 -27.10
N ILE A 907 9.25 29.81 -28.08
CA ILE A 907 10.60 29.22 -28.07
C ILE A 907 11.66 30.33 -28.00
N GLU A 908 11.54 31.38 -28.83
CA GLU A 908 12.48 32.50 -28.83
C GLU A 908 12.48 33.26 -27.48
N ALA A 909 11.32 33.47 -26.87
CA ALA A 909 11.19 34.10 -25.57
C ALA A 909 11.88 33.27 -24.47
N VAL A 910 11.69 31.96 -24.49
CA VAL A 910 12.31 31.04 -23.55
C VAL A 910 13.82 30.97 -23.78
N GLU A 911 14.28 30.90 -25.01
CA GLU A 911 15.71 30.87 -25.32
C GLU A 911 16.41 32.17 -24.87
N ARG A 912 15.78 33.32 -25.04
CA ARG A 912 16.27 34.60 -24.51
C ARG A 912 16.36 34.57 -22.98
N SER A 913 15.34 34.06 -22.30
CA SER A 913 15.34 33.88 -20.85
C SER A 913 16.40 32.88 -20.41
N ASN A 914 16.56 31.76 -21.11
CA ASN A 914 17.59 30.76 -20.83
C ASN A 914 19.02 31.26 -21.06
N ALA A 915 19.22 32.13 -22.07
CA ALA A 915 20.51 32.79 -22.30
C ALA A 915 20.91 33.68 -21.12
N ASP A 916 19.97 34.48 -20.59
CA ASP A 916 20.17 35.25 -19.38
C ASP A 916 20.45 34.37 -18.16
N ARG A 917 19.67 33.31 -17.96
CA ARG A 917 19.86 32.31 -16.89
C ARG A 917 21.23 31.62 -16.97
N ARG A 918 21.65 31.22 -18.15
CA ARG A 918 22.97 30.65 -18.42
C ARG A 918 24.10 31.61 -18.04
N SER A 919 23.93 32.87 -18.35
CA SER A 919 24.91 33.93 -17.99
C SER A 919 25.06 34.10 -16.47
N ARG A 920 24.01 33.77 -15.73
CA ARG A 920 23.97 33.86 -14.25
C ARG A 920 24.23 32.54 -13.57
N GLY A 921 24.56 31.45 -14.30
CA GLY A 921 24.79 30.11 -13.74
C GLY A 921 23.56 29.41 -13.19
N MET A 922 22.36 29.84 -13.63
CA MET A 922 21.09 29.29 -13.19
C MET A 922 20.64 28.13 -14.13
N THR A 923 19.84 27.25 -13.61
CA THR A 923 19.24 26.14 -14.39
C THR A 923 18.36 26.67 -15.52
N GLU A 924 18.57 26.16 -16.71
CA GLU A 924 17.76 26.49 -17.90
C GLU A 924 16.37 25.80 -17.79
N TRP A 925 15.36 26.48 -18.36
CA TRP A 925 14.00 25.97 -18.46
C TRP A 925 13.67 25.66 -19.93
N PRO A 926 14.02 24.46 -20.41
CA PRO A 926 13.78 24.15 -21.83
C PRO A 926 12.31 23.82 -22.06
N VAL A 927 11.66 24.60 -22.92
CA VAL A 927 10.27 24.39 -23.33
C VAL A 927 10.18 23.44 -24.52
N ARG A 928 9.15 22.64 -24.59
CA ARG A 928 8.73 21.86 -25.76
C ARG A 928 7.30 22.27 -26.13
N ILE A 929 7.02 22.31 -27.40
CA ILE A 929 5.73 22.80 -27.90
C ILE A 929 5.15 21.80 -28.89
N GLY A 930 3.85 21.59 -28.81
CA GLY A 930 3.08 20.75 -29.72
C GLY A 930 1.82 21.45 -30.22
N ILE A 931 1.57 21.37 -31.53
CA ILE A 931 0.43 22.00 -32.17
C ILE A 931 -0.36 20.97 -33.01
N HIS A 932 -1.67 21.03 -32.88
CA HIS A 932 -2.58 20.27 -33.73
C HIS A 932 -3.79 21.11 -34.15
N THR A 933 -4.24 20.86 -35.38
CA THR A 933 -5.39 21.53 -35.97
C THR A 933 -6.54 20.55 -36.19
N GLY A 934 -7.74 20.93 -35.79
CA GLY A 934 -8.96 20.14 -35.96
C GLY A 934 -10.18 20.78 -35.27
N PRO A 935 -11.31 20.09 -35.22
CA PRO A 935 -12.52 20.62 -34.61
C PRO A 935 -12.45 20.62 -33.08
N VAL A 936 -13.03 21.66 -32.47
CA VAL A 936 -13.19 21.81 -31.01
C VAL A 936 -14.58 22.31 -30.66
N VAL A 937 -15.01 22.04 -29.41
CA VAL A 937 -16.15 22.72 -28.79
C VAL A 937 -15.60 23.65 -27.71
N ALA A 938 -15.93 24.95 -27.79
CA ALA A 938 -15.54 25.93 -26.79
C ALA A 938 -16.78 26.43 -26.03
N GLY A 939 -16.65 26.68 -24.75
CA GLY A 939 -17.76 27.17 -23.93
C GLY A 939 -17.36 27.47 -22.49
N VAL A 940 -18.30 27.99 -21.73
CA VAL A 940 -18.12 28.35 -20.32
C VAL A 940 -18.62 27.25 -19.44
N VAL A 941 -17.79 26.77 -18.53
CA VAL A 941 -18.15 25.75 -17.54
C VAL A 941 -18.01 26.30 -16.14
N GLY A 942 -18.97 25.89 -15.30
CA GLY A 942 -19.04 26.26 -13.89
C GLY A 942 -20.13 27.28 -13.58
N ARG A 943 -20.74 27.15 -12.40
CA ARG A 943 -21.75 28.11 -11.89
C ARG A 943 -21.19 29.10 -10.86
N LYS A 944 -20.07 28.75 -10.21
CA LYS A 944 -19.43 29.57 -9.16
C LYS A 944 -18.11 30.21 -9.59
N LYS A 945 -17.39 29.54 -10.49
CA LYS A 945 -16.20 30.08 -11.16
C LYS A 945 -16.39 29.80 -12.64
N PHE A 946 -16.65 30.83 -13.41
CA PHE A 946 -16.74 30.70 -14.84
C PHE A 946 -15.32 30.49 -15.41
N ALA A 947 -15.15 29.46 -16.20
CA ALA A 947 -13.93 29.21 -16.94
C ALA A 947 -14.31 28.95 -18.41
N TYR A 948 -13.73 29.70 -19.32
CA TYR A 948 -13.82 29.44 -20.76
C TYR A 948 -12.83 28.31 -21.06
N ASP A 949 -13.32 27.22 -21.62
CA ASP A 949 -12.50 26.02 -21.90
C ASP A 949 -12.90 25.40 -23.25
N ILE A 950 -12.04 24.51 -23.76
CA ILE A 950 -12.24 23.85 -25.04
C ILE A 950 -12.15 22.32 -24.88
N TRP A 951 -13.00 21.61 -25.63
CA TRP A 951 -13.09 20.16 -25.66
C TRP A 951 -13.04 19.60 -27.07
N GLY A 952 -12.50 18.43 -27.20
CA GLY A 952 -12.43 17.69 -28.46
C GLY A 952 -11.18 16.84 -28.56
N ASP A 953 -11.18 15.96 -29.56
CA ASP A 953 -10.03 15.12 -29.85
C ASP A 953 -8.78 15.94 -30.25
N THR A 954 -9.01 17.08 -30.85
CA THR A 954 -7.98 18.07 -31.23
C THR A 954 -7.12 18.51 -30.04
N VAL A 955 -7.73 18.72 -28.88
CA VAL A 955 -7.04 19.10 -27.64
C VAL A 955 -6.10 17.98 -27.20
N ASN A 956 -6.59 16.74 -27.21
CA ASN A 956 -5.81 15.56 -26.85
C ASN A 956 -4.65 15.33 -27.83
N LEU A 957 -4.87 15.54 -29.11
CA LEU A 957 -3.84 15.39 -30.12
C LEU A 957 -2.78 16.49 -30.03
N ALA A 958 -3.16 17.73 -29.74
CA ALA A 958 -2.22 18.82 -29.49
C ALA A 958 -1.31 18.53 -28.29
N SER A 959 -1.85 18.05 -27.18
CA SER A 959 -1.08 17.58 -26.03
C SER A 959 -0.15 16.40 -26.38
N ARG A 960 -0.57 15.51 -27.31
CA ARG A 960 0.32 14.44 -27.80
C ARG A 960 1.43 14.96 -28.69
N MET A 961 1.18 16.02 -29.49
CA MET A 961 2.24 16.68 -30.27
C MET A 961 3.29 17.28 -29.32
N GLU A 962 2.87 17.91 -28.24
CA GLU A 962 3.74 18.45 -27.20
C GLU A 962 4.56 17.32 -26.54
N SER A 963 3.92 16.28 -26.03
CA SER A 963 4.59 15.20 -25.31
C SER A 963 5.61 14.44 -26.16
N HIS A 964 5.42 14.40 -27.48
CA HIS A 964 6.37 13.84 -28.44
C HIS A 964 7.34 14.88 -29.01
N SER A 965 7.30 16.13 -28.54
CA SER A 965 8.25 17.14 -28.93
C SER A 965 9.57 17.03 -28.17
N GLU A 966 10.58 17.76 -28.64
CA GLU A 966 11.89 17.87 -28.01
C GLU A 966 12.07 19.27 -27.45
N ALA A 967 12.95 19.42 -26.48
CA ALA A 967 13.30 20.71 -25.91
C ALA A 967 13.76 21.71 -27.00
N GLY A 968 13.25 22.92 -26.97
CA GLY A 968 13.53 23.95 -27.93
C GLY A 968 12.94 23.71 -29.31
N LYS A 969 12.03 22.73 -29.45
CA LYS A 969 11.44 22.41 -30.77
C LYS A 969 9.93 22.56 -30.77
N LEU A 970 9.44 23.02 -31.90
CA LEU A 970 8.01 23.09 -32.22
C LEU A 970 7.61 21.89 -33.06
N ASN A 971 6.79 21.02 -32.50
CA ASN A 971 6.29 19.81 -33.15
C ASN A 971 4.84 20.01 -33.62
N ILE A 972 4.61 19.85 -34.90
CA ILE A 972 3.29 20.04 -35.50
C ILE A 972 2.80 18.73 -36.13
N SER A 973 1.49 18.53 -36.10
CA SER A 973 0.83 17.38 -36.73
C SER A 973 0.75 17.57 -38.26
N GLY A 974 0.49 16.48 -38.98
CA GLY A 974 0.23 16.50 -40.43
C GLY A 974 -0.95 17.40 -40.80
N ALA A 975 -2.00 17.47 -39.97
CA ALA A 975 -3.15 18.35 -40.17
C ALA A 975 -2.76 19.84 -40.07
N THR A 976 -1.91 20.20 -39.10
CA THR A 976 -1.38 21.55 -38.99
C THR A 976 -0.43 21.84 -40.14
N TYR A 977 0.48 20.91 -40.46
CA TYR A 977 1.43 21.10 -41.55
C TYR A 977 0.77 21.37 -42.89
N ALA A 978 -0.31 20.65 -43.22
CA ALA A 978 -1.07 20.88 -44.45
C ALA A 978 -1.58 22.32 -44.61
N GLN A 979 -1.81 23.05 -43.52
CA GLN A 979 -2.30 24.42 -43.51
C GLN A 979 -1.19 25.48 -43.49
N VAL A 980 0.05 25.06 -43.15
CA VAL A 980 1.19 25.97 -43.00
C VAL A 980 2.39 25.58 -43.87
N MET A 981 2.21 24.64 -44.78
CA MET A 981 3.31 24.10 -45.61
C MET A 981 4.00 25.19 -46.45
N ASP A 982 3.28 26.22 -46.83
CA ASP A 982 3.81 27.35 -47.60
C ASP A 982 4.58 28.38 -46.72
N LEU A 983 4.36 28.30 -45.42
CA LEU A 983 4.91 29.25 -44.43
C LEU A 983 6.22 28.77 -43.83
N VAL A 984 6.35 27.45 -43.57
CA VAL A 984 7.42 26.92 -42.72
C VAL A 984 8.32 25.92 -43.44
N HIS A 985 9.59 25.88 -43.04
CA HIS A 985 10.47 24.76 -43.28
C HIS A 985 10.27 23.74 -42.14
N VAL A 986 10.19 22.48 -42.50
CA VAL A 986 9.98 21.42 -41.53
C VAL A 986 10.97 20.27 -41.73
N GLN A 987 11.29 19.61 -40.67
CA GLN A 987 11.97 18.31 -40.63
C GLN A 987 10.92 17.23 -40.39
N PRO A 988 10.64 16.33 -41.36
CA PRO A 988 9.74 15.22 -41.16
C PRO A 988 10.29 14.27 -40.07
N ARG A 989 9.44 13.81 -39.22
CA ARG A 989 9.78 12.83 -38.18
C ARG A 989 9.28 11.41 -38.50
N GLY A 990 8.57 11.26 -39.64
CA GLY A 990 7.90 10.05 -40.03
C GLY A 990 6.64 9.74 -39.20
N PRO A 991 6.04 8.57 -39.40
CA PRO A 991 4.91 8.13 -38.61
C PRO A 991 5.36 7.73 -37.21
N ILE A 992 4.84 8.42 -36.20
CA ILE A 992 5.11 8.17 -34.80
C ILE A 992 3.87 7.51 -34.18
N LYS A 993 4.05 6.40 -33.49
CA LYS A 993 2.97 5.65 -32.85
C LYS A 993 2.48 6.40 -31.61
N VAL A 994 1.26 6.88 -31.68
CA VAL A 994 0.60 7.61 -30.59
C VAL A 994 -0.44 6.71 -29.91
N LYS A 995 -0.34 6.58 -28.60
CA LYS A 995 -1.21 5.72 -27.81
C LYS A 995 -2.70 6.04 -28.03
N GLY A 996 -3.47 5.09 -28.52
CA GLY A 996 -4.92 5.21 -28.76
C GLY A 996 -5.32 5.87 -30.08
N LYS A 997 -4.35 6.25 -30.99
CA LYS A 997 -4.62 6.95 -32.25
C LYS A 997 -3.85 6.41 -33.46
N GLY A 998 -3.10 5.33 -33.28
CA GLY A 998 -2.30 4.75 -34.36
C GLY A 998 -1.05 5.57 -34.68
N GLU A 999 -0.64 5.55 -35.94
CA GLU A 999 0.53 6.29 -36.42
C GLU A 999 0.13 7.67 -36.92
N LEU A 1000 0.79 8.72 -36.40
CA LEU A 1000 0.60 10.09 -36.83
C LEU A 1000 1.89 10.67 -37.42
N HIS A 1001 1.77 11.33 -38.56
CA HIS A 1001 2.88 12.09 -39.13
C HIS A 1001 3.11 13.37 -38.32
N MET A 1002 4.34 13.53 -37.89
CA MET A 1002 4.77 14.70 -37.11
C MET A 1002 5.94 15.39 -37.82
N TYR A 1003 6.04 16.68 -37.61
CA TYR A 1003 7.03 17.52 -38.24
C TYR A 1003 7.60 18.53 -37.23
N PHE A 1004 8.91 18.65 -37.13
CA PHE A 1004 9.51 19.76 -36.46
C PHE A 1004 9.59 20.97 -37.37
N VAL A 1005 9.10 22.09 -36.92
CA VAL A 1005 9.28 23.37 -37.62
C VAL A 1005 10.70 23.84 -37.38
N THR A 1006 11.46 24.03 -38.48
CA THR A 1006 12.87 24.43 -38.41
C THR A 1006 13.09 25.91 -38.74
N GLY A 1007 12.08 26.58 -39.23
CA GLY A 1007 12.14 28.00 -39.54
C GLY A 1007 11.01 28.45 -40.47
N LEU A 1008 10.92 29.76 -40.69
CA LEU A 1008 9.98 30.37 -41.64
C LEU A 1008 10.62 30.40 -43.04
N LYS A 1009 9.83 30.28 -44.08
CA LYS A 1009 10.27 30.44 -45.48
C LYS A 1009 10.44 31.94 -45.77
N GLU A 1010 11.42 32.27 -46.62
CA GLU A 1010 11.72 33.70 -46.99
C GLU A 1010 10.53 34.44 -47.57
N SER A 1011 9.64 33.73 -48.26
CA SER A 1011 8.40 34.32 -48.81
C SER A 1011 7.37 34.69 -47.75
N ALA A 1012 7.53 34.25 -46.50
CA ALA A 1012 6.60 34.53 -45.42
C ALA A 1012 7.02 35.65 -44.48
N VAL A 1013 8.25 36.17 -44.64
CA VAL A 1013 8.79 37.26 -43.79
C VAL A 1013 8.41 38.65 -44.36
N LEU A 1014 7.89 38.70 -45.58
CA LEU A 1014 7.52 39.92 -46.32
C LEU A 1014 6.00 40.15 -46.45
N SER A 1015 5.18 39.29 -45.89
CA SER A 1015 3.71 39.41 -45.82
C SER A 1015 3.27 39.34 -44.33
#